data_efc6ac3572165c1f72decb7156e764db
#
_entry.id   efc6ac3572165c1f72decb7156e764db
#
_cell.length_a   1.000
_cell.length_b   1.000
_cell.length_c   1.000
_cell.angle_alpha   90.00
_cell.angle_beta   90.00
_cell.angle_gamma   90.00
#
_symmetry.space_group_name_H-M   'P 1'
#
loop_
_entity.id
_entity.type
_entity.pdbx_description
1 polymer ?
#
loop_
_entity_poly.entity_id
_entity_poly.type
_entity_poly.pdbx_seq_one_letter_code
_entity_poly.pdbx_strand_id
1 'polypeptide(L)'
;MTSKLSIPFFAAGLIALFLATGCADAPTASVESDDWTVAEAQDKGASEPDASGFVWQTEQFADLKMIRYQVPGWDQLSPQQRALVYCLNQAGLSGRDIMYDQNNRYNLRIRDLLEAVYTGYEGDKTTIGWQRFETYLKRIWFSNGIHHHYANTKIMPEFSEAYFNELLSAVGREIDSELRAVIFDPAVEAKKVEQDATKGLVEASAVNFYAPDVSTEEAQAYLESIVEEGNRTPVEYSLNSRLVKNAAGEIEEQAYKVGGLYGGALEQVVFWLNQAIQYAENDKQAAALRNLIAYYETGDLEKWQLYNINWVQDTEGDVDYINGFVEVYNDPLGYTGSYETIVQIKDFDASDRMKVLMDNAQWFEDNMPFMDEHKKKEVVGITYNVVNVAGEAGDASPSTPIGVNLPNSNWIRVVHGSKSVSLGNIVSAYDQASGGGLLSEFAHDDVEIARAESHGSLAGKLHTAMHEVIGHASGQLEEGVGEPKQTIKEYSSTLEEGRADLVALYFMLDPKMVELGLMKTLETGKAEYDSYIRNGMMLQLRRLEAGADIEEAHMRNRAWISHWCFEKGEANGIIEKSVRDGKTFLDVKDYDALRGLFGELLREVQRIKSQGDYEAAKALVEGYGVKVDQAIHQEVLDRSATLGIAPYGGFINPEMKPVYVEDGQILDVQLSYPDDFSTQMLSYSQSYGFLPLNNDYLAE
;
A
#
# COMPACT_ATOMS: atom_id res chain seq x y z
N MET A 1 -0.84 -8.73 -58.85
CA MET A 1 -0.80 -9.87 -57.92
C MET A 1 -0.39 -9.28 -56.57
N THR A 2 -1.36 -9.00 -55.77
CA THR A 2 -1.25 -8.37 -54.44
C THR A 2 -1.32 -9.48 -53.37
N SER A 3 -0.23 -9.68 -52.66
CA SER A 3 -0.22 -10.54 -51.46
C SER A 3 -0.47 -9.68 -50.21
N LYS A 4 -1.61 -9.91 -49.58
CA LYS A 4 -1.93 -9.37 -48.26
C LYS A 4 -1.14 -10.15 -47.20
N LEU A 5 -0.25 -9.46 -46.48
CA LEU A 5 0.30 -9.97 -45.22
C LEU A 5 -0.65 -9.54 -44.09
N SER A 6 -1.23 -10.55 -43.46
CA SER A 6 -2.00 -10.40 -42.23
C SER A 6 -1.01 -10.40 -41.07
N ILE A 7 -0.99 -9.33 -40.27
CA ILE A 7 -0.27 -9.25 -39.00
C ILE A 7 -1.27 -9.61 -37.91
N PRO A 8 -1.00 -10.57 -37.03
CA PRO A 8 -1.88 -10.84 -35.90
C PRO A 8 -1.71 -9.77 -34.82
N PHE A 9 -2.82 -9.27 -34.35
CA PHE A 9 -2.94 -8.42 -33.16
C PHE A 9 -2.42 -9.21 -31.94
N PHE A 10 -1.34 -8.74 -31.34
CA PHE A 10 -0.96 -9.14 -29.98
C PHE A 10 -1.64 -8.18 -29.00
N ALA A 11 -2.61 -8.69 -28.28
CA ALA A 11 -3.10 -8.07 -27.05
C ALA A 11 -1.99 -8.20 -26.00
N ALA A 12 -1.30 -7.10 -25.71
CA ALA A 12 -0.37 -7.04 -24.60
C ALA A 12 -1.20 -6.99 -23.30
N GLY A 13 -1.29 -8.13 -22.64
CA GLY A 13 -1.83 -8.21 -21.28
C GLY A 13 -0.90 -7.43 -20.31
N LEU A 14 -1.47 -6.47 -19.62
CA LEU A 14 -0.82 -5.75 -18.51
C LEU A 14 -0.36 -6.74 -17.45
N ILE A 15 0.92 -6.69 -17.13
CA ILE A 15 1.45 -7.26 -15.88
C ILE A 15 1.62 -6.09 -14.94
N ALA A 16 0.70 -5.94 -14.03
CA ALA A 16 0.98 -5.23 -12.80
C ALA A 16 1.89 -6.13 -11.96
N LEU A 17 3.16 -5.80 -11.88
CA LEU A 17 4.09 -6.39 -10.93
C LEU A 17 3.75 -5.81 -9.56
N PHE A 18 2.86 -6.47 -8.82
CA PHE A 18 2.64 -6.12 -7.42
C PHE A 18 3.81 -6.65 -6.60
N LEU A 19 4.64 -5.74 -6.14
CA LEU A 19 5.56 -5.98 -5.03
C LEU A 19 4.70 -6.07 -3.76
N ALA A 20 4.25 -7.28 -3.42
CA ALA A 20 3.52 -7.51 -2.21
C ALA A 20 4.42 -8.13 -1.16
N THR A 21 5.03 -7.28 -0.35
CA THR A 21 5.34 -7.66 1.02
C THR A 21 4.08 -7.39 1.84
N GLY A 22 3.36 -8.44 2.18
CA GLY A 22 2.35 -8.52 3.22
C GLY A 22 1.39 -7.34 3.44
N CYS A 23 0.60 -6.93 2.48
CA CYS A 23 -0.64 -6.20 2.72
C CYS A 23 -1.82 -7.01 2.23
N ALA A 24 -2.93 -6.87 2.96
CA ALA A 24 -4.15 -7.57 2.70
C ALA A 24 -4.76 -7.11 1.37
N ASP A 25 -4.63 -7.91 0.33
CA ASP A 25 -5.59 -7.92 -0.75
C ASP A 25 -6.79 -8.74 -0.27
N ALA A 26 -7.91 -8.08 -0.05
CA ALA A 26 -9.14 -8.78 0.22
C ALA A 26 -9.77 -9.23 -1.11
N PRO A 27 -10.54 -10.30 -1.06
CA PRO A 27 -11.15 -10.88 -2.24
C PRO A 27 -12.23 -9.97 -2.80
N THR A 28 -12.28 -9.84 -4.11
CA THR A 28 -13.45 -9.36 -4.83
C THR A 28 -14.51 -10.46 -4.76
N ALA A 29 -15.32 -10.45 -3.71
CA ALA A 29 -16.54 -11.22 -3.63
C ALA A 29 -17.72 -10.28 -3.53
N SER A 30 -18.69 -10.49 -4.40
CA SER A 30 -20.03 -9.92 -4.27
C SER A 30 -20.62 -10.42 -2.95
N VAL A 31 -20.65 -9.57 -1.93
CA VAL A 31 -21.28 -9.89 -0.66
C VAL A 31 -22.74 -9.51 -0.76
N GLU A 32 -23.61 -10.52 -0.86
CA GLU A 32 -24.97 -10.38 -0.37
C GLU A 32 -24.90 -10.13 1.14
N SER A 33 -25.56 -9.07 1.57
CA SER A 33 -25.69 -8.69 2.98
C SER A 33 -26.25 -9.83 3.80
N ASP A 34 -25.50 -10.34 4.77
CA ASP A 34 -26.10 -10.81 6.01
C ASP A 34 -25.06 -10.95 7.12
N ASP A 35 -25.31 -10.19 8.19
CA ASP A 35 -24.92 -10.46 9.58
C ASP A 35 -23.43 -10.68 9.90
N TRP A 36 -22.61 -9.65 9.67
CA TRP A 36 -21.35 -9.54 10.40
C TRP A 36 -21.64 -9.06 11.83
N THR A 37 -21.81 -9.98 12.75
CA THR A 37 -21.47 -9.68 14.15
C THR A 37 -19.97 -9.52 14.22
N VAL A 38 -19.49 -8.31 13.94
CA VAL A 38 -18.16 -7.89 14.38
C VAL A 38 -18.15 -8.11 15.88
N ALA A 39 -17.37 -9.10 16.36
CA ALA A 39 -17.07 -9.16 17.78
C ALA A 39 -16.59 -7.75 18.13
N GLU A 40 -17.30 -7.07 19.05
CA GLU A 40 -17.03 -5.68 19.43
C GLU A 40 -15.52 -5.58 19.67
N ALA A 41 -14.81 -4.96 18.72
CA ALA A 41 -13.38 -4.70 18.89
C ALA A 41 -13.33 -3.76 20.11
N GLN A 42 -12.89 -4.28 21.23
CA GLN A 42 -12.80 -3.50 22.47
C GLN A 42 -11.88 -2.33 22.17
N ASP A 43 -12.31 -1.11 22.46
CA ASP A 43 -11.45 0.06 22.45
C ASP A 43 -10.21 -0.27 23.29
N LYS A 44 -9.08 -0.47 22.61
CA LYS A 44 -7.80 -0.73 23.26
C LYS A 44 -6.98 0.54 23.24
N GLY A 45 -6.40 0.87 24.37
CA GLY A 45 -5.44 1.95 24.48
C GLY A 45 -4.13 1.68 23.72
N ALA A 46 -3.17 2.56 23.94
CA ALA A 46 -1.84 2.46 23.36
C ALA A 46 -1.16 1.10 23.69
N SER A 47 -0.32 0.63 22.76
CA SER A 47 0.57 -0.51 23.01
C SER A 47 1.64 -0.15 24.05
N GLU A 48 2.24 -1.17 24.68
CA GLU A 48 3.42 -0.94 25.51
C GLU A 48 4.56 -0.35 24.66
N PRO A 49 5.36 0.56 25.22
CA PRO A 49 6.54 1.10 24.54
C PRO A 49 7.55 0.00 24.22
N ASP A 50 8.22 0.13 23.08
CA ASP A 50 9.38 -0.71 22.75
C ASP A 50 10.61 -0.40 23.65
N ALA A 51 11.72 -1.08 23.41
CA ALA A 51 12.97 -0.88 24.16
C ALA A 51 13.55 0.54 24.05
N SER A 52 13.16 1.31 23.05
CA SER A 52 13.53 2.72 22.86
C SER A 52 12.59 3.70 23.58
N GLY A 53 11.47 3.20 24.10
CA GLY A 53 10.39 3.98 24.70
C GLY A 53 9.38 4.49 23.63
N PHE A 54 9.45 4.03 22.39
CA PHE A 54 8.51 4.41 21.35
C PHE A 54 7.24 3.56 21.40
N VAL A 55 6.08 4.20 21.39
CA VAL A 55 4.76 3.56 21.32
C VAL A 55 4.34 3.47 19.86
N TRP A 56 4.19 2.28 19.32
CA TRP A 56 3.86 2.05 17.91
C TRP A 56 2.36 2.19 17.63
N GLN A 57 1.50 1.61 18.45
CA GLN A 57 0.05 1.76 18.34
C GLN A 57 -0.45 2.67 19.45
N THR A 58 -1.14 3.76 19.10
CA THR A 58 -1.62 4.77 20.06
C THR A 58 -3.05 4.50 20.53
N GLU A 59 -3.91 4.01 19.64
CA GLU A 59 -5.30 3.68 19.95
C GLU A 59 -5.86 2.65 18.97
N GLN A 60 -7.00 2.06 19.35
CA GLN A 60 -7.81 1.22 18.48
C GLN A 60 -9.29 1.58 18.71
N PHE A 61 -10.05 1.75 17.64
CA PHE A 61 -11.49 2.02 17.68
C PHE A 61 -12.18 1.35 16.49
N ALA A 62 -13.37 0.84 16.68
CA ALA A 62 -14.07 0.04 15.68
C ALA A 62 -13.16 -1.04 15.08
N ASP A 63 -13.04 -1.10 13.77
CA ASP A 63 -12.17 -2.01 13.02
C ASP A 63 -10.78 -1.43 12.68
N LEU A 64 -10.40 -0.31 13.32
CA LEU A 64 -9.22 0.50 12.99
C LEU A 64 -8.24 0.60 14.15
N LYS A 65 -6.94 0.58 13.86
CA LYS A 65 -5.86 0.89 14.79
C LYS A 65 -5.01 2.04 14.26
N MET A 66 -4.66 2.98 15.13
CA MET A 66 -3.78 4.09 14.81
C MET A 66 -2.35 3.77 15.20
N ILE A 67 -1.46 3.89 14.23
CA ILE A 67 -0.06 3.49 14.28
C ILE A 67 0.80 4.71 14.07
N ARG A 68 1.98 4.73 14.69
CA ARG A 68 3.02 5.71 14.38
C ARG A 68 4.16 5.04 13.64
N TYR A 69 4.90 5.82 12.88
CA TYR A 69 6.13 5.36 12.28
C TYR A 69 7.28 6.33 12.55
N GLN A 70 8.49 5.78 12.62
CA GLN A 70 9.72 6.57 12.69
C GLN A 70 10.26 6.80 11.28
N VAL A 71 11.13 7.80 11.15
CA VAL A 71 11.84 8.13 9.89
C VAL A 71 13.33 7.86 10.07
N PRO A 72 13.77 6.59 9.97
CA PRO A 72 15.18 6.25 10.05
C PRO A 72 15.98 6.98 8.97
N GLY A 73 17.17 7.47 9.33
CA GLY A 73 18.00 8.23 8.39
C GLY A 73 17.75 9.75 8.39
N TRP A 74 16.74 10.26 9.11
CA TRP A 74 16.48 11.69 9.18
C TRP A 74 17.71 12.52 9.60
N ASP A 75 18.46 12.05 10.60
CA ASP A 75 19.65 12.73 11.09
C ASP A 75 20.84 12.66 10.13
N GLN A 76 20.80 11.79 9.14
CA GLN A 76 21.82 11.69 8.10
C GLN A 76 21.60 12.70 6.97
N LEU A 77 20.39 13.25 6.85
CA LEU A 77 20.09 14.31 5.89
C LEU A 77 20.78 15.62 6.26
N SER A 78 21.25 16.34 5.26
CA SER A 78 21.69 17.74 5.42
C SER A 78 20.50 18.66 5.76
N PRO A 79 20.74 19.83 6.36
CA PRO A 79 19.68 20.83 6.58
C PRO A 79 18.94 21.22 5.30
N GLN A 80 19.62 21.27 4.15
CA GLN A 80 18.99 21.54 2.84
C GLN A 80 18.01 20.43 2.45
N GLN A 81 18.37 19.15 2.61
CA GLN A 81 17.51 18.02 2.33
C GLN A 81 16.30 17.99 3.27
N ARG A 82 16.49 18.27 4.57
CA ARG A 82 15.38 18.38 5.52
C ARG A 82 14.42 19.54 5.18
N ALA A 83 14.95 20.67 4.69
CA ALA A 83 14.12 21.76 4.20
C ALA A 83 13.33 21.36 2.93
N LEU A 84 13.96 20.59 2.02
CA LEU A 84 13.28 20.02 0.85
C LEU A 84 12.12 19.13 1.28
N VAL A 85 12.36 18.16 2.16
CA VAL A 85 11.33 17.25 2.71
C VAL A 85 10.18 18.04 3.33
N TYR A 86 10.48 19.06 4.13
CA TYR A 86 9.45 19.92 4.72
C TYR A 86 8.60 20.62 3.66
N CYS A 87 9.20 21.24 2.66
CA CYS A 87 8.47 21.96 1.61
C CYS A 87 7.58 20.98 0.80
N LEU A 88 8.09 19.80 0.48
CA LEU A 88 7.32 18.75 -0.22
C LEU A 88 6.14 18.26 0.63
N ASN A 89 6.36 18.04 1.93
CA ASN A 89 5.30 17.64 2.86
C ASN A 89 4.22 18.72 3.01
N GLN A 90 4.61 20.00 3.09
CA GLN A 90 3.66 21.13 3.10
C GLN A 90 2.85 21.20 1.79
N ALA A 91 3.50 20.96 0.65
CA ALA A 91 2.80 20.88 -0.64
C ALA A 91 1.76 19.76 -0.61
N GLY A 92 2.13 18.57 -0.12
CA GLY A 92 1.23 17.44 -0.01
C GLY A 92 0.02 17.72 0.88
N LEU A 93 0.25 18.19 2.09
CA LEU A 93 -0.80 18.51 3.06
C LEU A 93 -1.74 19.62 2.56
N SER A 94 -1.25 20.56 1.75
CA SER A 94 -2.07 21.64 1.18
C SER A 94 -3.18 21.13 0.25
N GLY A 95 -2.98 19.98 -0.39
CA GLY A 95 -3.98 19.35 -1.25
C GLY A 95 -4.84 18.28 -0.57
N ARG A 96 -4.62 17.96 0.72
CA ARG A 96 -5.29 16.82 1.38
C ARG A 96 -6.83 16.85 1.32
N ASP A 97 -7.42 18.02 1.37
CA ASP A 97 -8.88 18.18 1.34
C ASP A 97 -9.49 17.84 -0.02
N ILE A 98 -8.69 17.81 -1.09
CA ILE A 98 -9.12 17.35 -2.41
C ILE A 98 -9.61 15.92 -2.32
N MET A 99 -8.93 15.05 -1.57
CA MET A 99 -9.34 13.65 -1.42
C MET A 99 -10.71 13.51 -0.74
N TYR A 100 -11.02 14.35 0.24
CA TYR A 100 -12.35 14.36 0.85
C TYR A 100 -13.44 14.69 -0.19
N ASP A 101 -13.22 15.72 -0.99
CA ASP A 101 -14.19 16.13 -2.02
C ASP A 101 -14.29 15.10 -3.15
N GLN A 102 -13.17 14.52 -3.60
CA GLN A 102 -13.16 13.45 -4.60
C GLN A 102 -13.94 12.22 -4.12
N ASN A 103 -13.79 11.82 -2.85
CA ASN A 103 -14.50 10.67 -2.29
C ASN A 103 -16.02 10.89 -2.19
N ASN A 104 -16.45 12.12 -1.89
CA ASN A 104 -17.88 12.50 -1.93
C ASN A 104 -18.02 14.02 -1.72
N ARG A 105 -18.85 14.67 -2.53
CA ARG A 105 -19.12 16.11 -2.51
C ARG A 105 -19.64 16.68 -1.18
N TYR A 106 -20.09 15.84 -0.26
CA TYR A 106 -20.60 16.27 1.05
C TYR A 106 -19.57 16.13 2.17
N ASN A 107 -18.45 15.47 1.93
CA ASN A 107 -17.49 15.09 2.97
C ASN A 107 -16.89 16.29 3.71
N LEU A 108 -16.53 17.38 3.01
CA LEU A 108 -15.98 18.57 3.66
C LEU A 108 -17.01 19.23 4.59
N ARG A 109 -18.27 19.33 4.18
CA ARG A 109 -19.37 19.86 5.01
C ARG A 109 -19.66 18.98 6.21
N ILE A 110 -19.66 17.66 6.02
CA ILE A 110 -19.89 16.69 7.10
C ILE A 110 -18.75 16.78 8.11
N ARG A 111 -17.49 16.78 7.64
CA ARG A 111 -16.31 16.93 8.50
C ARG A 111 -16.36 18.21 9.32
N ASP A 112 -16.58 19.38 8.70
CA ASP A 112 -16.71 20.66 9.39
C ASP A 112 -17.79 20.64 10.49
N LEU A 113 -18.94 20.03 10.18
CA LEU A 113 -20.03 19.93 11.14
C LEU A 113 -19.70 19.03 12.33
N LEU A 114 -19.08 17.89 12.09
CA LEU A 114 -18.64 16.95 13.13
C LEU A 114 -17.51 17.55 13.99
N GLU A 115 -16.53 18.20 13.38
CA GLU A 115 -15.44 18.90 14.08
C GLU A 115 -15.95 20.07 14.93
N ALA A 116 -16.95 20.83 14.45
CA ALA A 116 -17.58 21.88 15.24
C ALA A 116 -18.26 21.32 16.51
N VAL A 117 -18.94 20.17 16.41
CA VAL A 117 -19.51 19.46 17.56
C VAL A 117 -18.39 18.96 18.48
N TYR A 118 -17.38 18.29 17.96
CA TYR A 118 -16.30 17.69 18.74
C TYR A 118 -15.54 18.73 19.58
N THR A 119 -15.26 19.90 18.99
CA THR A 119 -14.54 20.99 19.65
C THR A 119 -15.41 21.85 20.53
N GLY A 120 -16.66 22.09 20.16
CA GLY A 120 -17.56 23.03 20.84
C GLY A 120 -18.47 22.44 21.91
N TYR A 121 -18.64 21.11 21.96
CA TYR A 121 -19.52 20.46 22.93
C TYR A 121 -18.86 20.42 24.33
N GLU A 122 -19.52 21.05 25.29
CA GLU A 122 -19.06 21.13 26.70
C GLU A 122 -19.81 20.16 27.65
N GLY A 123 -20.67 19.29 27.11
CA GLY A 123 -21.42 18.30 27.90
C GLY A 123 -20.59 17.09 28.29
N ASP A 124 -21.25 16.06 28.84
CA ASP A 124 -20.59 14.85 29.33
C ASP A 124 -20.09 13.97 28.18
N LYS A 125 -18.79 13.96 27.98
CA LYS A 125 -18.07 13.17 26.96
C LYS A 125 -17.82 11.71 27.36
N THR A 126 -18.26 11.27 28.54
CA THR A 126 -18.15 9.88 28.99
C THR A 126 -19.37 9.02 28.62
N THR A 127 -20.41 9.62 28.06
CA THR A 127 -21.62 8.91 27.67
C THR A 127 -21.39 8.01 26.47
N ILE A 128 -22.13 6.89 26.38
CA ILE A 128 -22.13 5.99 25.21
C ILE A 128 -22.47 6.75 23.91
N GLY A 129 -23.41 7.71 23.98
CA GLY A 129 -23.77 8.54 22.82
C GLY A 129 -22.58 9.34 22.29
N TRP A 130 -21.79 9.94 23.20
CA TRP A 130 -20.58 10.68 22.83
C TRP A 130 -19.50 9.75 22.26
N GLN A 131 -19.23 8.61 22.90
CA GLN A 131 -18.23 7.65 22.42
C GLN A 131 -18.55 7.18 20.99
N ARG A 132 -19.81 6.88 20.69
CA ARG A 132 -20.26 6.54 19.33
C ARG A 132 -20.11 7.69 18.35
N PHE A 133 -20.40 8.92 18.76
CA PHE A 133 -20.16 10.10 17.94
C PHE A 133 -18.66 10.30 17.63
N GLU A 134 -17.83 10.22 18.65
CA GLU A 134 -16.36 10.32 18.49
C GLU A 134 -15.80 9.23 17.57
N THR A 135 -16.24 7.99 17.76
CA THR A 135 -15.86 6.87 16.88
C THR A 135 -16.26 7.13 15.43
N TYR A 136 -17.49 7.64 15.21
CA TYR A 136 -17.93 7.99 13.85
C TYR A 136 -17.06 9.07 13.23
N LEU A 137 -16.75 10.16 13.95
CA LEU A 137 -15.86 11.21 13.46
C LEU A 137 -14.45 10.67 13.14
N LYS A 138 -13.86 9.85 14.02
CA LYS A 138 -12.57 9.22 13.79
C LYS A 138 -12.57 8.33 12.53
N ARG A 139 -13.65 7.60 12.27
CA ARG A 139 -13.82 6.80 11.05
C ARG A 139 -13.91 7.67 9.79
N ILE A 140 -14.60 8.83 9.87
CA ILE A 140 -14.66 9.82 8.77
C ILE A 140 -13.27 10.40 8.47
N TRP A 141 -12.50 10.76 9.49
CA TRP A 141 -11.13 11.23 9.32
C TRP A 141 -10.24 10.16 8.69
N PHE A 142 -10.34 8.92 9.18
CA PHE A 142 -9.54 7.80 8.69
C PHE A 142 -9.83 7.47 7.22
N SER A 143 -11.07 7.52 6.82
CA SER A 143 -11.51 7.13 5.48
C SER A 143 -11.51 8.30 4.47
N ASN A 144 -11.06 9.48 4.86
CA ASN A 144 -11.20 10.72 4.07
C ASN A 144 -12.65 10.91 3.58
N GLY A 145 -13.65 10.60 4.44
CA GLY A 145 -15.06 10.75 4.13
C GLY A 145 -15.96 9.67 4.70
N ILE A 146 -17.23 9.69 4.26
CA ILE A 146 -18.31 8.85 4.79
C ILE A 146 -18.29 7.38 4.37
N HIS A 147 -17.36 6.98 3.51
CA HIS A 147 -17.26 5.60 3.04
C HIS A 147 -16.03 4.92 3.59
N HIS A 148 -16.16 3.66 3.99
CA HIS A 148 -15.06 2.85 4.45
C HIS A 148 -13.95 2.82 3.39
N HIS A 149 -12.70 3.15 3.80
CA HIS A 149 -11.54 3.29 2.90
C HIS A 149 -11.32 2.07 2.00
N TYR A 150 -11.62 0.87 2.51
CA TYR A 150 -11.37 -0.39 1.82
C TYR A 150 -12.65 -1.00 1.22
N ALA A 151 -13.74 -1.16 2.01
CA ALA A 151 -14.96 -1.84 1.57
C ALA A 151 -15.85 -0.98 0.65
N ASN A 152 -15.57 0.33 0.50
CA ASN A 152 -16.35 1.28 -0.28
C ASN A 152 -17.80 1.47 0.21
N THR A 153 -18.22 0.83 1.29
CA THR A 153 -19.55 0.94 1.87
C THR A 153 -19.66 2.15 2.79
N LYS A 154 -20.85 2.73 2.87
CA LYS A 154 -21.13 3.86 3.74
C LYS A 154 -20.94 3.50 5.21
N ILE A 155 -20.24 4.34 5.95
CA ILE A 155 -20.09 4.25 7.41
C ILE A 155 -21.36 4.82 8.05
N MET A 156 -22.16 3.97 8.68
CA MET A 156 -23.37 4.40 9.38
C MET A 156 -23.06 4.87 10.80
N PRO A 157 -23.65 5.99 11.27
CA PRO A 157 -23.50 6.40 12.65
C PRO A 157 -24.23 5.42 13.61
N GLU A 158 -23.59 5.09 14.72
CA GLU A 158 -24.15 4.23 15.77
C GLU A 158 -24.91 5.04 16.85
N PHE A 159 -25.03 6.35 16.67
CA PHE A 159 -25.85 7.24 17.49
C PHE A 159 -27.12 7.63 16.74
N SER A 160 -28.17 8.01 17.50
CA SER A 160 -29.42 8.39 16.89
C SER A 160 -29.41 9.81 16.32
N GLU A 161 -30.22 10.04 15.29
CA GLU A 161 -30.44 11.39 14.73
C GLU A 161 -30.90 12.39 15.78
N ALA A 162 -31.76 11.96 16.74
CA ALA A 162 -32.20 12.81 17.84
C ALA A 162 -31.03 13.28 18.71
N TYR A 163 -30.11 12.37 19.04
CA TYR A 163 -28.92 12.72 19.81
C TYR A 163 -27.97 13.67 19.02
N PHE A 164 -27.85 13.46 17.74
CA PHE A 164 -27.06 14.36 16.89
C PHE A 164 -27.66 15.78 16.85
N ASN A 165 -28.97 15.91 16.78
CA ASN A 165 -29.63 17.21 16.87
C ASN A 165 -29.41 17.90 18.22
N GLU A 166 -29.36 17.15 19.34
CA GLU A 166 -28.98 17.69 20.65
C GLU A 166 -27.55 18.23 20.65
N LEU A 167 -26.60 17.48 20.08
CA LEU A 167 -25.20 17.93 19.97
C LEU A 167 -25.08 19.19 19.10
N LEU A 168 -25.73 19.22 17.93
CA LEU A 168 -25.73 20.40 17.05
C LEU A 168 -26.32 21.63 17.74
N SER A 169 -27.44 21.46 18.41
CA SER A 169 -28.07 22.56 19.15
C SER A 169 -27.18 23.10 20.26
N ALA A 170 -26.45 22.24 20.95
CA ALA A 170 -25.51 22.63 22.01
C ALA A 170 -24.36 23.52 21.50
N VAL A 171 -23.97 23.36 20.22
CA VAL A 171 -22.89 24.14 19.58
C VAL A 171 -23.41 25.23 18.63
N GLY A 172 -24.74 25.44 18.60
CA GLY A 172 -25.35 26.47 17.75
C GLY A 172 -25.25 26.21 16.25
N ARG A 173 -25.19 24.94 15.84
CA ARG A 173 -25.16 24.51 14.43
C ARG A 173 -26.50 23.88 14.03
N GLU A 174 -26.78 23.91 12.74
CA GLU A 174 -27.95 23.27 12.12
C GLU A 174 -27.52 22.39 10.95
N ILE A 175 -28.36 21.44 10.59
CA ILE A 175 -28.16 20.55 9.46
C ILE A 175 -29.38 20.61 8.55
N ASP A 176 -29.20 20.77 7.23
CA ASP A 176 -30.26 20.70 6.25
C ASP A 176 -30.74 19.26 5.99
N SER A 177 -31.89 19.12 5.30
CA SER A 177 -32.48 17.81 5.03
C SER A 177 -31.68 16.93 4.11
N GLU A 178 -30.90 17.51 3.19
CA GLU A 178 -30.05 16.78 2.25
C GLU A 178 -28.87 16.13 2.98
N LEU A 179 -28.09 16.93 3.71
CA LEU A 179 -26.95 16.44 4.47
C LEU A 179 -27.38 15.44 5.56
N ARG A 180 -28.58 15.63 6.14
CA ARG A 180 -29.19 14.69 7.06
C ARG A 180 -29.44 13.32 6.42
N ALA A 181 -30.01 13.29 5.21
CA ALA A 181 -30.22 12.05 4.46
C ALA A 181 -28.88 11.38 4.12
N VAL A 182 -27.88 12.16 3.72
CA VAL A 182 -26.51 11.64 3.45
C VAL A 182 -25.90 10.97 4.69
N ILE A 183 -26.10 11.49 5.90
CA ILE A 183 -25.54 10.88 7.12
C ILE A 183 -26.36 9.66 7.58
N PHE A 184 -27.70 9.73 7.59
CA PHE A 184 -28.54 8.76 8.30
C PHE A 184 -29.31 7.79 7.40
N ASP A 185 -29.53 8.07 6.12
CA ASP A 185 -30.22 7.14 5.21
C ASP A 185 -29.22 6.21 4.53
N PRO A 186 -29.24 4.90 4.81
CA PRO A 186 -28.30 3.95 4.22
C PRO A 186 -28.40 3.82 2.70
N ALA A 187 -29.51 4.26 2.09
CA ALA A 187 -29.71 4.18 0.65
C ALA A 187 -29.18 5.40 -0.12
N VAL A 188 -28.91 6.52 0.58
CA VAL A 188 -28.38 7.76 -0.02
C VAL A 188 -26.85 7.73 0.03
N GLU A 189 -26.19 7.94 -1.12
CA GLU A 189 -24.71 7.86 -1.22
C GLU A 189 -24.17 6.53 -0.63
N ALA A 190 -24.81 5.40 -0.96
CA ALA A 190 -24.64 4.12 -0.27
C ALA A 190 -23.24 3.50 -0.47
N LYS A 191 -22.59 3.76 -1.61
CA LYS A 191 -21.33 3.13 -2.00
C LYS A 191 -20.39 4.13 -2.67
N LYS A 192 -19.12 4.16 -2.26
CA LYS A 192 -18.13 5.06 -2.84
C LYS A 192 -17.93 4.77 -4.32
N VAL A 193 -17.60 3.52 -4.66
CA VAL A 193 -17.37 3.05 -6.03
C VAL A 193 -18.25 1.81 -6.29
N GLU A 194 -19.18 1.89 -7.23
CA GLU A 194 -19.95 0.74 -7.69
C GLU A 194 -19.17 0.00 -8.79
N GLN A 195 -19.08 -1.31 -8.66
CA GLN A 195 -18.38 -2.20 -9.60
C GLN A 195 -19.32 -3.08 -10.42
N ASP A 196 -20.61 -3.10 -10.06
CA ASP A 196 -21.64 -3.84 -10.79
C ASP A 196 -22.20 -2.98 -11.93
N ALA A 197 -21.76 -3.27 -13.15
CA ALA A 197 -22.16 -2.55 -14.35
C ALA A 197 -23.69 -2.57 -14.59
N THR A 198 -24.43 -3.51 -14.00
CA THR A 198 -25.91 -3.58 -14.17
C THR A 198 -26.63 -2.49 -13.39
N LYS A 199 -25.96 -1.81 -12.44
CA LYS A 199 -26.54 -0.74 -11.62
C LYS A 199 -26.24 0.66 -12.14
N GLY A 200 -25.39 0.78 -13.22
CA GLY A 200 -24.82 2.05 -13.68
C GLY A 200 -23.62 2.43 -12.82
N LEU A 201 -22.42 2.32 -13.39
CA LEU A 201 -21.16 2.51 -12.64
C LEU A 201 -21.03 3.93 -12.10
N VAL A 202 -21.38 4.94 -12.90
CA VAL A 202 -21.29 6.36 -12.53
C VAL A 202 -22.41 6.77 -11.59
N GLU A 203 -23.66 6.47 -11.96
CA GLU A 203 -24.87 6.90 -11.24
C GLU A 203 -25.00 6.26 -9.85
N ALA A 204 -24.47 5.04 -9.69
CA ALA A 204 -24.50 4.30 -8.42
C ALA A 204 -23.25 4.52 -7.55
N SER A 205 -22.27 5.30 -8.03
CA SER A 205 -21.07 5.67 -7.28
C SER A 205 -21.21 7.06 -6.65
N ALA A 206 -20.81 7.17 -5.39
CA ALA A 206 -20.86 8.41 -4.62
C ALA A 206 -19.64 9.32 -4.82
N VAL A 207 -18.62 8.86 -5.55
CA VAL A 207 -17.41 9.66 -5.86
C VAL A 207 -17.75 10.89 -6.72
N ASN A 208 -17.02 11.97 -6.49
CA ASN A 208 -17.27 13.26 -7.11
C ASN A 208 -16.44 13.49 -8.40
N PHE A 209 -16.22 12.43 -9.18
CA PHE A 209 -15.54 12.52 -10.49
C PHE A 209 -16.47 12.85 -11.64
N TYR A 210 -17.77 12.76 -11.39
CA TYR A 210 -18.84 13.00 -12.35
C TYR A 210 -19.89 13.91 -11.75
N ALA A 211 -20.45 14.81 -12.55
CA ALA A 211 -21.62 15.58 -12.10
C ALA A 211 -22.83 14.66 -11.94
N PRO A 212 -23.77 14.96 -11.03
CA PRO A 212 -24.88 14.06 -10.71
C PRO A 212 -25.83 13.75 -11.89
N ASP A 213 -25.79 14.54 -12.94
CA ASP A 213 -26.61 14.39 -14.15
C ASP A 213 -25.86 13.71 -15.32
N VAL A 214 -24.62 13.25 -15.10
CA VAL A 214 -23.82 12.48 -16.07
C VAL A 214 -24.11 11.00 -15.88
N SER A 215 -24.49 10.32 -16.99
CA SER A 215 -24.69 8.87 -16.97
C SER A 215 -23.43 8.08 -17.33
N THR A 216 -23.41 6.80 -17.00
CA THR A 216 -22.31 5.88 -17.38
C THR A 216 -22.09 5.86 -18.89
N GLU A 217 -23.17 5.78 -19.69
CA GLU A 217 -23.09 5.74 -21.15
C GLU A 217 -22.53 7.04 -21.74
N GLU A 218 -22.95 8.20 -21.20
CA GLU A 218 -22.46 9.50 -21.66
C GLU A 218 -20.97 9.68 -21.33
N ALA A 219 -20.55 9.32 -20.11
CA ALA A 219 -19.16 9.39 -19.68
C ALA A 219 -18.28 8.47 -20.55
N GLN A 220 -18.68 7.23 -20.76
CA GLN A 220 -17.94 6.26 -21.58
C GLN A 220 -17.82 6.74 -23.04
N ALA A 221 -18.91 7.21 -23.63
CA ALA A 221 -18.90 7.74 -25.01
C ALA A 221 -17.97 8.94 -25.17
N TYR A 222 -17.94 9.83 -24.17
CA TYR A 222 -17.02 10.96 -24.15
C TYR A 222 -15.55 10.50 -24.05
N LEU A 223 -15.25 9.66 -23.08
CA LEU A 223 -13.89 9.14 -22.84
C LEU A 223 -13.35 8.36 -24.04
N GLU A 224 -14.19 7.56 -24.72
CA GLU A 224 -13.81 6.89 -25.97
C GLU A 224 -13.51 7.90 -27.09
N SER A 225 -14.23 9.03 -27.14
CA SER A 225 -14.09 10.03 -28.18
C SER A 225 -12.80 10.86 -28.11
N ILE A 226 -12.21 11.00 -26.92
CA ILE A 226 -10.97 11.79 -26.71
C ILE A 226 -9.70 10.95 -26.89
N VAL A 227 -9.82 9.62 -26.99
CA VAL A 227 -8.67 8.73 -27.20
C VAL A 227 -8.16 8.86 -28.63
N GLU A 228 -6.90 9.22 -28.81
CA GLU A 228 -6.25 9.32 -30.11
C GLU A 228 -5.80 7.95 -30.62
N GLU A 229 -6.52 7.40 -31.59
CA GLU A 229 -6.19 6.11 -32.19
C GLU A 229 -4.80 6.13 -32.85
N GLY A 230 -3.94 5.18 -32.47
CA GLY A 230 -2.57 5.04 -33.02
C GLY A 230 -1.52 5.98 -32.42
N ASN A 231 -1.88 6.81 -31.44
CA ASN A 231 -0.89 7.56 -30.65
C ASN A 231 0.00 6.58 -29.88
N ARG A 232 1.32 6.71 -30.00
CA ARG A 232 2.30 5.84 -29.31
C ARG A 232 2.78 6.41 -27.98
N THR A 233 2.43 7.65 -27.70
CA THR A 233 2.81 8.40 -26.49
C THR A 233 1.58 9.12 -25.90
N PRO A 234 0.46 8.39 -25.69
CA PRO A 234 -0.77 9.02 -25.24
C PRO A 234 -0.60 9.63 -23.85
N VAL A 235 -1.28 10.74 -23.62
CA VAL A 235 -1.50 11.24 -22.27
C VAL A 235 -2.46 10.31 -21.51
N GLU A 236 -2.47 10.43 -20.20
CA GLU A 236 -3.47 9.75 -19.35
C GLU A 236 -4.76 10.60 -19.37
N TYR A 237 -5.58 10.41 -20.42
CA TYR A 237 -6.77 11.22 -20.68
C TYR A 237 -7.68 11.31 -19.46
N SER A 238 -8.22 12.49 -19.17
CA SER A 238 -9.14 12.79 -18.07
C SER A 238 -8.58 12.55 -16.66
N LEU A 239 -7.26 12.31 -16.51
CA LEU A 239 -6.63 11.99 -15.22
C LEU A 239 -6.89 13.06 -14.15
N ASN A 240 -6.86 14.34 -14.54
CA ASN A 240 -7.00 15.49 -13.64
C ASN A 240 -8.24 16.32 -13.94
N SER A 241 -9.36 15.66 -14.19
CA SER A 241 -10.61 16.36 -14.48
C SER A 241 -11.83 15.66 -13.91
N ARG A 242 -12.88 16.43 -13.72
CA ARG A 242 -14.23 15.98 -13.44
C ARG A 242 -15.08 16.12 -14.69
N LEU A 243 -15.91 15.15 -15.02
CA LEU A 243 -16.84 15.25 -16.13
C LEU A 243 -18.14 15.94 -15.70
N VAL A 244 -18.53 16.95 -16.43
CA VAL A 244 -19.75 17.73 -16.19
C VAL A 244 -20.51 17.95 -17.50
N LYS A 245 -21.78 18.38 -17.44
CA LYS A 245 -22.52 18.83 -18.61
C LYS A 245 -22.47 20.35 -18.72
N ASN A 246 -22.13 20.84 -19.91
CA ASN A 246 -22.21 22.27 -20.23
C ASN A 246 -23.65 22.72 -20.42
N ALA A 247 -23.86 24.00 -20.63
CA ALA A 247 -25.21 24.58 -20.85
C ALA A 247 -25.96 24.03 -22.10
N ALA A 248 -25.26 23.38 -23.03
CA ALA A 248 -25.84 22.69 -24.18
C ALA A 248 -26.20 21.23 -23.88
N GLY A 249 -25.85 20.71 -22.70
CA GLY A 249 -26.04 19.32 -22.29
C GLY A 249 -24.95 18.37 -22.83
N GLU A 250 -23.84 18.90 -23.32
CA GLU A 250 -22.71 18.12 -23.80
C GLU A 250 -21.70 17.89 -22.67
N ILE A 251 -21.04 16.73 -22.64
CA ILE A 251 -20.01 16.42 -21.65
C ILE A 251 -18.75 17.27 -21.92
N GLU A 252 -18.23 17.87 -20.88
CA GLU A 252 -16.94 18.58 -20.89
C GLU A 252 -16.13 18.26 -19.64
N GLU A 253 -14.81 18.50 -19.71
CA GLU A 253 -13.88 18.32 -18.59
C GLU A 253 -13.74 19.60 -17.77
N GLN A 254 -13.96 19.51 -16.49
CA GLN A 254 -13.63 20.52 -15.50
C GLN A 254 -12.28 20.19 -14.86
N ALA A 255 -11.22 20.80 -15.37
CA ALA A 255 -9.85 20.46 -15.02
C ALA A 255 -9.47 20.87 -13.59
N TYR A 256 -8.74 20.02 -12.91
CA TYR A 256 -8.10 20.28 -11.62
C TYR A 256 -6.83 21.09 -11.84
N LYS A 257 -6.89 22.38 -11.57
CA LYS A 257 -5.79 23.31 -11.79
C LYS A 257 -5.95 24.62 -11.00
N VAL A 258 -4.89 25.38 -10.92
CA VAL A 258 -4.94 26.77 -10.41
C VAL A 258 -5.95 27.58 -11.25
N GLY A 259 -6.86 28.26 -10.56
CA GLY A 259 -7.96 29.01 -11.21
C GLY A 259 -9.05 28.12 -11.83
N GLY A 260 -9.03 26.81 -11.61
CA GLY A 260 -10.05 25.84 -11.95
C GLY A 260 -10.55 25.10 -10.72
N LEU A 261 -11.06 23.89 -10.94
CA LEU A 261 -11.50 23.06 -9.81
C LEU A 261 -10.30 22.76 -8.89
N TYR A 262 -10.52 22.85 -7.56
CA TYR A 262 -9.51 22.75 -6.51
C TYR A 262 -8.44 23.86 -6.51
N GLY A 263 -8.67 24.97 -7.25
CA GLY A 263 -7.70 26.04 -7.44
C GLY A 263 -7.11 26.58 -6.16
N GLY A 264 -7.91 26.82 -5.10
CA GLY A 264 -7.43 27.36 -3.82
C GLY A 264 -6.42 26.46 -3.11
N ALA A 265 -6.61 25.13 -3.15
CA ALA A 265 -5.65 24.15 -2.61
C ALA A 265 -4.40 24.05 -3.52
N LEU A 266 -4.60 24.00 -4.84
CA LEU A 266 -3.50 23.85 -5.79
C LEU A 266 -2.60 25.11 -5.85
N GLU A 267 -3.11 26.31 -5.57
CA GLU A 267 -2.27 27.51 -5.37
C GLU A 267 -1.28 27.34 -4.20
N GLN A 268 -1.71 26.72 -3.11
CA GLN A 268 -0.83 26.46 -1.97
C GLN A 268 0.16 25.31 -2.26
N VAL A 269 -0.28 24.27 -2.99
CA VAL A 269 0.63 23.23 -3.49
C VAL A 269 1.73 23.85 -4.34
N VAL A 270 1.39 24.66 -5.32
CA VAL A 270 2.33 25.38 -6.21
C VAL A 270 3.27 26.29 -5.41
N PHE A 271 2.75 27.03 -4.41
CA PHE A 271 3.58 27.85 -3.54
C PHE A 271 4.69 27.03 -2.87
N TRP A 272 4.34 25.89 -2.25
CA TRP A 272 5.31 25.06 -1.54
C TRP A 272 6.25 24.32 -2.48
N LEU A 273 5.80 23.88 -3.67
CA LEU A 273 6.67 23.30 -4.69
C LEU A 273 7.72 24.32 -5.19
N ASN A 274 7.34 25.60 -5.35
CA ASN A 274 8.29 26.66 -5.65
C ASN A 274 9.32 26.89 -4.53
N GLN A 275 8.94 26.74 -3.26
CA GLN A 275 9.91 26.72 -2.15
C GLN A 275 10.82 25.48 -2.24
N ALA A 276 10.29 24.31 -2.54
CA ALA A 276 11.05 23.06 -2.66
C ALA A 276 12.17 23.15 -3.72
N ILE A 277 11.93 23.82 -4.85
CA ILE A 277 12.95 24.02 -5.91
C ILE A 277 14.23 24.68 -5.37
N GLN A 278 14.12 25.55 -4.37
CA GLN A 278 15.29 26.25 -3.79
C GLN A 278 16.21 25.28 -3.03
N TYR A 279 15.68 24.15 -2.58
CA TYR A 279 16.37 23.12 -1.81
C TYR A 279 16.61 21.83 -2.63
N ALA A 280 16.26 21.81 -3.93
CA ALA A 280 16.44 20.64 -4.78
C ALA A 280 17.90 20.16 -4.75
N GLU A 281 18.09 18.84 -4.75
CA GLU A 281 19.39 18.20 -4.62
C GLU A 281 20.19 18.26 -5.92
N ASN A 282 19.48 18.32 -7.06
CA ASN A 282 20.08 18.33 -8.39
C ASN A 282 19.17 18.98 -9.44
N ASP A 283 19.72 19.22 -10.64
CA ASP A 283 19.01 19.89 -11.74
C ASP A 283 17.84 19.05 -12.29
N LYS A 284 17.89 17.70 -12.23
CA LYS A 284 16.82 16.82 -12.70
C LYS A 284 15.62 16.91 -11.77
N GLN A 285 15.84 16.88 -10.46
CA GLN A 285 14.80 17.07 -9.46
C GLN A 285 14.13 18.45 -9.60
N ALA A 286 14.94 19.50 -9.75
CA ALA A 286 14.43 20.84 -9.99
C ALA A 286 13.63 20.94 -11.29
N ALA A 287 14.00 20.20 -12.34
CA ALA A 287 13.26 20.16 -13.60
C ALA A 287 11.93 19.39 -13.45
N ALA A 288 11.91 18.29 -12.71
CA ALA A 288 10.69 17.56 -12.38
C ALA A 288 9.71 18.45 -11.62
N LEU A 289 10.16 19.14 -10.57
CA LEU A 289 9.33 20.08 -9.80
C LEU A 289 8.76 21.21 -10.67
N ARG A 290 9.54 21.79 -11.60
CA ARG A 290 9.03 22.83 -12.52
C ARG A 290 7.92 22.32 -13.44
N ASN A 291 8.05 21.08 -13.95
CA ASN A 291 7.00 20.50 -14.79
C ASN A 291 5.74 20.16 -13.98
N LEU A 292 5.90 19.70 -12.74
CA LEU A 292 4.78 19.48 -11.83
C LEU A 292 4.03 20.78 -11.51
N ILE A 293 4.77 21.87 -11.26
CA ILE A 293 4.18 23.20 -11.08
C ILE A 293 3.41 23.62 -12.34
N ALA A 294 4.03 23.51 -13.51
CA ALA A 294 3.38 23.86 -14.77
C ALA A 294 2.12 23.01 -15.03
N TYR A 295 2.12 21.74 -14.63
CA TYR A 295 0.94 20.88 -14.68
C TYR A 295 -0.19 21.42 -13.79
N TYR A 296 0.07 21.75 -12.54
CA TYR A 296 -0.93 22.31 -11.64
C TYR A 296 -1.44 23.70 -12.07
N GLU A 297 -0.57 24.53 -12.65
CA GLU A 297 -0.95 25.85 -13.14
C GLU A 297 -1.84 25.78 -14.39
N THR A 298 -1.58 24.82 -15.28
CA THR A 298 -2.24 24.76 -16.59
C THR A 298 -3.30 23.69 -16.73
N GLY A 299 -3.20 22.60 -15.97
CA GLY A 299 -3.98 21.37 -16.14
C GLY A 299 -3.52 20.52 -17.34
N ASP A 300 -2.39 20.86 -17.96
CA ASP A 300 -1.89 20.23 -19.18
C ASP A 300 -1.23 18.88 -18.89
N LEU A 301 -1.82 17.80 -19.39
CA LEU A 301 -1.33 16.43 -19.22
C LEU A 301 0.01 16.14 -19.93
N GLU A 302 0.42 16.97 -20.92
CA GLU A 302 1.78 16.87 -21.47
C GLU A 302 2.82 17.31 -20.43
N LYS A 303 2.49 18.28 -19.55
CA LYS A 303 3.35 18.67 -18.43
C LYS A 303 3.47 17.56 -17.39
N TRP A 304 2.38 16.84 -17.13
CA TRP A 304 2.37 15.66 -16.31
C TRP A 304 3.30 14.55 -16.86
N GLN A 305 3.25 14.28 -18.16
CA GLN A 305 4.19 13.35 -18.80
C GLN A 305 5.65 13.80 -18.66
N LEU A 306 5.93 15.09 -18.89
CA LEU A 306 7.28 15.63 -18.72
C LEU A 306 7.77 15.56 -17.28
N TYR A 307 6.87 15.79 -16.30
CA TYR A 307 7.17 15.58 -14.90
C TYR A 307 7.57 14.12 -14.65
N ASN A 308 6.76 13.16 -15.07
CA ASN A 308 7.01 11.73 -14.88
C ASN A 308 8.34 11.29 -15.53
N ILE A 309 8.65 11.75 -16.74
CA ILE A 309 9.91 11.45 -17.42
C ILE A 309 11.11 11.97 -16.62
N ASN A 310 11.07 13.23 -16.19
CA ASN A 310 12.16 13.81 -15.40
C ASN A 310 12.29 13.18 -14.03
N TRP A 311 11.16 12.86 -13.39
CA TRP A 311 11.13 12.20 -12.10
C TRP A 311 11.76 10.80 -12.14
N VAL A 312 11.43 9.98 -13.16
CA VAL A 312 12.05 8.66 -13.36
C VAL A 312 13.55 8.76 -13.59
N GLN A 313 14.01 9.80 -14.30
CA GLN A 313 15.44 10.01 -14.59
C GLN A 313 16.24 10.59 -13.42
N ASP A 314 15.57 11.10 -12.40
CA ASP A 314 16.23 11.56 -11.17
C ASP A 314 16.44 10.37 -10.23
N THR A 315 17.67 9.83 -10.25
CA THR A 315 18.09 8.65 -9.46
C THR A 315 19.23 8.95 -8.50
N GLU A 316 19.63 10.22 -8.38
CA GLU A 316 20.85 10.60 -7.65
C GLU A 316 20.56 11.20 -6.26
N GLY A 317 19.32 11.66 -6.02
CA GLY A 317 18.91 12.27 -4.76
C GLY A 317 18.66 11.25 -3.63
N ASP A 318 18.74 11.73 -2.38
CA ASP A 318 18.36 10.97 -1.19
C ASP A 318 16.90 11.28 -0.76
N VAL A 319 16.30 12.35 -1.31
CA VAL A 319 14.90 12.75 -1.11
C VAL A 319 14.14 12.53 -2.40
N ASP A 320 13.01 11.83 -2.33
CA ASP A 320 12.12 11.63 -3.45
C ASP A 320 10.67 11.88 -3.03
N TYR A 321 9.75 11.97 -3.99
CA TYR A 321 8.37 12.31 -3.70
C TYR A 321 7.43 11.83 -4.80
N ILE A 322 6.20 11.57 -4.41
CA ILE A 322 5.03 11.41 -5.26
C ILE A 322 4.11 12.57 -4.92
N ASN A 323 3.59 13.26 -5.91
CA ASN A 323 2.61 14.32 -5.72
C ASN A 323 1.85 14.52 -7.04
N GLY A 324 0.54 14.30 -7.02
CA GLY A 324 -0.27 14.39 -8.22
C GLY A 324 -1.67 13.82 -8.06
N PHE A 325 -2.37 13.76 -9.19
CA PHE A 325 -3.53 12.90 -9.37
C PHE A 325 -3.00 11.61 -9.98
N VAL A 326 -2.96 10.51 -9.20
CA VAL A 326 -2.10 9.36 -9.52
C VAL A 326 -2.91 8.09 -9.77
N GLU A 327 -3.57 7.57 -8.72
CA GLU A 327 -4.24 6.28 -8.79
C GLU A 327 -5.71 6.44 -9.18
N VAL A 328 -6.17 5.55 -10.07
CA VAL A 328 -7.52 5.62 -10.65
C VAL A 328 -8.51 4.62 -10.05
N TYR A 329 -8.15 3.92 -8.98
CA TYR A 329 -9.00 2.87 -8.36
C TYR A 329 -10.31 3.41 -7.80
N ASN A 330 -10.35 4.68 -7.42
CA ASN A 330 -11.56 5.32 -6.90
C ASN A 330 -12.51 5.81 -8.01
N ASP A 331 -12.09 5.74 -9.27
CA ASP A 331 -12.96 6.05 -10.41
C ASP A 331 -13.63 4.76 -10.93
N PRO A 332 -14.97 4.68 -10.97
CA PRO A 332 -15.67 3.51 -11.50
C PRO A 332 -15.38 3.21 -12.97
N LEU A 333 -14.88 4.18 -13.75
CA LEU A 333 -14.46 4.01 -15.14
C LEU A 333 -12.92 3.91 -15.30
N GLY A 334 -12.15 4.19 -14.24
CA GLY A 334 -10.70 4.00 -14.22
C GLY A 334 -9.88 5.05 -14.98
N TYR A 335 -10.36 6.29 -15.08
CA TYR A 335 -9.70 7.40 -15.80
C TYR A 335 -9.20 8.50 -14.86
N THR A 336 -10.02 8.94 -13.91
CA THR A 336 -9.69 10.09 -13.05
C THR A 336 -8.83 9.67 -11.88
N GLY A 337 -7.72 10.38 -11.67
CA GLY A 337 -6.77 10.12 -10.58
C GLY A 337 -7.20 10.75 -9.26
N SER A 338 -7.01 10.02 -8.17
CA SER A 338 -7.09 10.53 -6.80
C SER A 338 -5.88 11.40 -6.47
N TYR A 339 -6.08 12.45 -5.69
CA TYR A 339 -4.96 13.25 -5.17
C TYR A 339 -4.17 12.42 -4.16
N GLU A 340 -2.88 12.25 -4.44
CA GLU A 340 -1.98 11.45 -3.62
C GLU A 340 -0.62 12.13 -3.47
N THR A 341 -0.03 12.00 -2.28
CA THR A 341 1.33 12.45 -2.04
C THR A 341 2.03 11.60 -0.98
N ILE A 342 3.27 11.24 -1.30
CA ILE A 342 4.19 10.55 -0.41
C ILE A 342 5.54 11.26 -0.52
N VAL A 343 6.07 11.74 0.59
CA VAL A 343 7.43 12.27 0.67
C VAL A 343 8.30 11.23 1.34
N GLN A 344 9.39 10.88 0.71
CA GLN A 344 10.23 9.76 1.12
C GLN A 344 11.70 10.12 1.11
N ILE A 345 12.47 9.49 1.98
CA ILE A 345 13.91 9.58 2.03
C ILE A 345 14.53 8.21 1.83
N LYS A 346 15.71 8.16 1.29
CA LYS A 346 16.46 6.91 1.11
C LYS A 346 16.63 6.19 2.45
N ASP A 347 16.37 4.88 2.45
CA ASP A 347 16.82 4.02 3.53
C ASP A 347 18.31 3.72 3.34
N PHE A 348 19.18 4.45 4.07
CA PHE A 348 20.62 4.34 3.93
C PHE A 348 21.11 2.94 4.28
N ASP A 349 20.58 2.35 5.37
CA ASP A 349 20.99 1.01 5.81
C ASP A 349 20.54 -0.08 4.82
N ALA A 350 19.33 0.03 4.26
CA ALA A 350 18.88 -0.88 3.21
C ALA A 350 19.69 -0.72 1.94
N SER A 351 19.99 0.53 1.53
CA SER A 351 20.80 0.81 0.35
C SER A 351 22.21 0.22 0.46
N ASP A 352 22.83 0.29 1.63
CA ASP A 352 24.14 -0.33 1.88
C ASP A 352 24.05 -1.86 1.79
N ARG A 353 23.01 -2.46 2.36
CA ARG A 353 22.75 -3.92 2.23
C ARG A 353 22.55 -4.34 0.78
N MET A 354 21.73 -3.57 0.02
CA MET A 354 21.47 -3.84 -1.40
C MET A 354 22.78 -3.78 -2.21
N LYS A 355 23.61 -2.79 -1.94
CA LYS A 355 24.92 -2.67 -2.59
C LYS A 355 25.79 -3.89 -2.32
N VAL A 356 25.87 -4.36 -1.09
CA VAL A 356 26.64 -5.57 -0.74
C VAL A 356 26.09 -6.79 -1.49
N LEU A 357 24.77 -6.95 -1.60
CA LEU A 357 24.15 -8.05 -2.36
C LEU A 357 24.48 -7.96 -3.86
N MET A 358 24.32 -6.77 -4.45
CA MET A 358 24.64 -6.56 -5.88
C MET A 358 26.10 -6.82 -6.19
N ASP A 359 27.02 -6.32 -5.37
CA ASP A 359 28.47 -6.52 -5.54
C ASP A 359 28.86 -8.01 -5.45
N ASN A 360 28.00 -8.85 -4.84
CA ASN A 360 28.21 -10.30 -4.68
C ASN A 360 27.20 -11.15 -5.49
N ALA A 361 26.38 -10.57 -6.36
CA ALA A 361 25.33 -11.30 -7.07
C ALA A 361 25.85 -12.51 -7.85
N GLN A 362 27.03 -12.42 -8.50
CA GLN A 362 27.65 -13.54 -9.20
C GLN A 362 28.07 -14.66 -8.22
N TRP A 363 28.56 -14.31 -7.01
CA TRP A 363 28.87 -15.33 -6.01
C TRP A 363 27.62 -16.11 -5.60
N PHE A 364 26.50 -15.43 -5.38
CA PHE A 364 25.24 -16.10 -5.07
C PHE A 364 24.80 -17.02 -6.20
N GLU A 365 24.84 -16.55 -7.46
CA GLU A 365 24.47 -17.35 -8.63
C GLU A 365 25.34 -18.61 -8.76
N ASP A 366 26.66 -18.47 -8.62
CA ASP A 366 27.60 -19.59 -8.72
C ASP A 366 27.37 -20.65 -7.63
N ASN A 367 26.86 -20.25 -6.45
CA ASN A 367 26.59 -21.11 -5.30
C ASN A 367 25.10 -21.53 -5.17
N MET A 368 24.24 -21.20 -6.16
CA MET A 368 22.89 -21.72 -6.23
C MET A 368 22.89 -23.26 -6.35
N PRO A 369 21.89 -23.95 -5.77
CA PRO A 369 21.74 -25.40 -5.91
C PRO A 369 21.23 -25.83 -7.30
N PHE A 370 21.21 -24.92 -8.29
CA PHE A 370 20.77 -25.17 -9.64
C PHE A 370 21.66 -26.17 -10.37
N MET A 371 21.12 -26.80 -11.42
CA MET A 371 21.94 -27.51 -12.41
C MET A 371 22.82 -26.48 -13.15
N ASP A 372 24.03 -26.86 -13.55
CA ASP A 372 25.02 -25.91 -14.09
C ASP A 372 24.51 -25.21 -15.37
N GLU A 373 23.74 -25.90 -16.20
CA GLU A 373 23.10 -25.34 -17.39
C GLU A 373 22.02 -24.29 -17.10
N HIS A 374 21.49 -24.25 -15.88
CA HIS A 374 20.47 -23.30 -15.43
C HIS A 374 21.07 -22.08 -14.71
N LYS A 375 22.38 -22.03 -14.50
CA LYS A 375 23.07 -20.88 -13.91
C LYS A 375 23.44 -19.84 -14.97
N LYS A 376 23.25 -18.58 -14.63
CA LYS A 376 23.70 -17.46 -15.47
C LYS A 376 25.24 -17.34 -15.41
N LYS A 377 25.85 -17.14 -16.57
CA LYS A 377 27.30 -16.89 -16.66
C LYS A 377 27.68 -15.50 -16.15
N GLU A 378 26.77 -14.56 -16.29
CA GLU A 378 26.91 -13.17 -15.85
C GLU A 378 25.57 -12.68 -15.31
N VAL A 379 25.54 -12.25 -14.05
CA VAL A 379 24.36 -11.70 -13.39
C VAL A 379 24.39 -10.19 -13.55
N VAL A 380 23.34 -9.65 -14.17
CA VAL A 380 23.09 -8.21 -14.19
C VAL A 380 22.09 -7.92 -13.06
N GLY A 381 22.50 -7.08 -12.11
CA GLY A 381 21.71 -6.77 -10.93
C GLY A 381 20.40 -6.04 -11.27
N ILE A 382 19.36 -6.36 -10.53
CA ILE A 382 18.11 -5.59 -10.50
C ILE A 382 18.28 -4.51 -9.42
N THR A 383 17.94 -3.26 -9.74
CA THR A 383 17.87 -2.20 -8.74
C THR A 383 16.54 -2.26 -8.03
N TYR A 384 16.56 -2.45 -6.74
CA TYR A 384 15.40 -2.37 -5.85
C TYR A 384 15.68 -1.30 -4.80
N ASN A 385 14.77 -0.36 -4.63
CA ASN A 385 14.93 0.75 -3.71
C ASN A 385 14.03 0.58 -2.49
N VAL A 386 14.61 0.69 -1.31
CA VAL A 386 13.87 0.82 -0.06
C VAL A 386 13.98 2.27 0.39
N VAL A 387 12.85 2.84 0.74
CA VAL A 387 12.77 4.22 1.21
C VAL A 387 12.01 4.29 2.53
N ASN A 388 12.20 5.38 3.26
CA ASN A 388 11.45 5.68 4.46
C ASN A 388 10.51 6.85 4.18
N VAL A 389 9.21 6.66 4.40
CA VAL A 389 8.21 7.73 4.32
C VAL A 389 8.50 8.75 5.40
N ALA A 390 8.52 10.02 5.02
CA ALA A 390 8.66 11.15 5.92
C ALA A 390 7.35 11.92 6.13
N GLY A 391 6.43 11.84 5.17
CA GLY A 391 5.10 12.42 5.27
C GLY A 391 4.23 12.01 4.10
N GLU A 392 2.92 12.01 4.30
CA GLU A 392 1.93 11.59 3.31
C GLU A 392 0.62 12.35 3.45
N ALA A 393 -0.14 12.44 2.37
CA ALA A 393 -1.48 13.02 2.36
C ALA A 393 -2.30 12.50 1.16
N GLY A 394 -3.60 12.82 1.15
CA GLY A 394 -4.51 12.37 0.11
C GLY A 394 -4.81 10.87 0.22
N ASP A 395 -4.81 10.16 -0.90
CA ASP A 395 -5.15 8.73 -0.97
C ASP A 395 -4.19 7.83 -0.17
N ALA A 396 -2.92 8.24 -0.06
CA ALA A 396 -1.91 7.53 0.73
C ALA A 396 -2.08 7.65 2.25
N SER A 397 -2.98 8.50 2.76
CA SER A 397 -3.08 8.79 4.20
C SER A 397 -4.54 8.83 4.68
N PRO A 398 -4.83 8.33 5.87
CA PRO A 398 -3.96 7.63 6.84
C PRO A 398 -3.63 6.17 6.50
N SER A 399 -4.35 5.53 5.55
CA SER A 399 -4.08 4.15 5.14
C SER A 399 -3.01 4.13 4.06
N THR A 400 -1.76 3.89 4.47
CA THR A 400 -0.58 3.98 3.62
C THR A 400 -0.32 2.70 2.85
N PRO A 401 0.02 2.76 1.54
CA PRO A 401 0.53 1.60 0.81
C PRO A 401 1.89 1.16 1.37
N ILE A 402 2.27 -0.09 1.11
CA ILE A 402 3.59 -0.61 1.52
C ILE A 402 4.66 -0.49 0.45
N GLY A 403 4.25 -0.17 -0.76
CA GLY A 403 5.13 0.04 -1.90
C GLY A 403 4.39 0.69 -3.06
N VAL A 404 5.14 1.27 -3.96
CA VAL A 404 4.61 1.93 -5.15
C VAL A 404 5.49 1.64 -6.36
N ASN A 405 4.86 1.60 -7.55
CA ASN A 405 5.54 1.41 -8.81
C ASN A 405 4.99 2.39 -9.86
N LEU A 406 5.67 3.49 -10.06
CA LEU A 406 5.23 4.61 -10.88
C LEU A 406 6.26 4.99 -11.98
N PRO A 407 5.83 5.69 -13.04
CA PRO A 407 4.49 6.18 -13.36
C PRO A 407 3.56 5.08 -13.88
N ASN A 408 2.25 5.36 -13.92
CA ASN A 408 1.25 4.42 -14.46
C ASN A 408 1.26 4.37 -16.00
N SER A 409 1.80 5.39 -16.67
CA SER A 409 1.90 5.47 -18.13
C SER A 409 2.79 4.38 -18.74
N ASN A 410 2.19 3.43 -19.47
CA ASN A 410 2.90 2.29 -20.05
C ASN A 410 4.04 2.67 -21.00
N TRP A 411 3.84 3.68 -21.86
CA TRP A 411 4.87 4.06 -22.81
C TRP A 411 6.08 4.72 -22.11
N ILE A 412 5.84 5.50 -21.04
CA ILE A 412 6.91 6.07 -20.22
C ILE A 412 7.72 4.95 -19.55
N ARG A 413 7.02 3.96 -18.98
CA ARG A 413 7.68 2.78 -18.36
C ARG A 413 8.56 2.03 -19.35
N VAL A 414 8.08 1.83 -20.57
CA VAL A 414 8.82 1.10 -21.62
C VAL A 414 10.03 1.90 -22.13
N VAL A 415 9.90 3.22 -22.30
CA VAL A 415 10.94 4.05 -22.94
C VAL A 415 11.91 4.67 -21.93
N HIS A 416 11.40 5.10 -20.78
CA HIS A 416 12.16 5.84 -19.78
C HIS A 416 12.38 5.07 -18.47
N GLY A 417 11.64 3.98 -18.24
CA GLY A 417 11.69 3.18 -17.03
C GLY A 417 10.61 3.56 -16.02
N SER A 418 10.73 2.99 -14.83
CA SER A 418 9.85 3.25 -13.67
C SER A 418 10.66 3.24 -12.39
N LYS A 419 10.12 3.83 -11.32
CA LYS A 419 10.63 3.68 -9.96
C LYS A 419 9.73 2.73 -9.20
N SER A 420 10.30 1.61 -8.74
CA SER A 420 9.67 0.69 -7.80
C SER A 420 10.34 0.88 -6.45
N VAL A 421 9.55 1.18 -5.43
CA VAL A 421 10.06 1.39 -4.07
C VAL A 421 9.23 0.63 -3.05
N SER A 422 9.88 0.09 -2.02
CA SER A 422 9.23 -0.41 -0.81
C SER A 422 9.34 0.65 0.28
N LEU A 423 8.23 0.88 0.99
CA LEU A 423 8.14 1.85 2.07
C LEU A 423 8.55 1.17 3.38
N GLY A 424 9.87 1.05 3.61
CA GLY A 424 10.46 0.16 4.61
C GLY A 424 10.05 0.47 6.05
N ASN A 425 9.93 1.75 6.42
CA ASN A 425 9.47 2.14 7.75
C ASN A 425 7.96 1.91 7.96
N ILE A 426 7.16 1.99 6.92
CA ILE A 426 5.71 1.68 6.97
C ILE A 426 5.52 0.18 7.21
N VAL A 427 6.20 -0.67 6.43
CA VAL A 427 6.21 -2.12 6.66
C VAL A 427 6.64 -2.45 8.08
N SER A 428 7.75 -1.86 8.54
CA SER A 428 8.26 -2.07 9.91
C SER A 428 7.25 -1.63 10.97
N ALA A 429 6.54 -0.51 10.77
CA ALA A 429 5.55 -0.02 11.72
C ALA A 429 4.32 -0.94 11.79
N TYR A 430 3.84 -1.45 10.66
CA TYR A 430 2.79 -2.47 10.66
C TYR A 430 3.20 -3.74 11.42
N ASP A 431 4.43 -4.21 11.23
CA ASP A 431 4.95 -5.38 11.91
C ASP A 431 5.03 -5.15 13.43
N GLN A 432 5.56 -4.02 13.86
CA GLN A 432 5.66 -3.67 15.28
C GLN A 432 4.28 -3.51 15.94
N ALA A 433 3.33 -2.90 15.26
CA ALA A 433 1.97 -2.73 15.77
C ALA A 433 1.14 -4.03 15.75
N SER A 434 1.52 -5.01 14.95
CA SER A 434 0.79 -6.28 14.82
C SER A 434 1.41 -7.40 15.67
N GLY A 435 2.66 -7.25 16.07
CA GLY A 435 3.55 -8.37 16.38
C GLY A 435 3.33 -9.07 17.69
N GLY A 436 3.05 -8.40 18.78
CA GLY A 436 3.09 -9.04 20.09
C GLY A 436 2.03 -10.13 20.29
N GLY A 437 0.80 -9.88 19.95
CA GLY A 437 -0.31 -10.80 20.19
C GLY A 437 -0.28 -12.04 19.30
N LEU A 438 -0.04 -11.86 17.99
CA LEU A 438 0.01 -12.99 17.05
C LEU A 438 1.23 -13.87 17.27
N LEU A 439 2.40 -13.25 17.52
CA LEU A 439 3.61 -14.01 17.81
C LEU A 439 3.43 -14.86 19.08
N SER A 440 3.00 -14.28 20.19
CA SER A 440 2.77 -14.98 21.46
C SER A 440 1.71 -16.08 21.34
N GLU A 441 0.69 -15.89 20.50
CA GLU A 441 -0.38 -16.89 20.33
C GLU A 441 0.05 -18.07 19.45
N PHE A 442 0.85 -17.85 18.40
CA PHE A 442 1.14 -18.87 17.39
C PHE A 442 2.57 -19.41 17.41
N ALA A 443 3.51 -18.78 18.11
CA ALA A 443 4.86 -19.31 18.27
C ALA A 443 4.87 -20.60 19.08
N HIS A 444 5.83 -21.47 18.76
CA HIS A 444 5.93 -22.77 19.44
C HIS A 444 6.29 -22.65 20.93
N ASP A 445 7.25 -21.78 21.28
CA ASP A 445 7.70 -21.54 22.62
C ASP A 445 8.36 -20.17 22.84
N ASP A 446 8.78 -19.91 24.08
CA ASP A 446 9.44 -18.67 24.48
C ASP A 446 10.81 -18.47 23.78
N VAL A 447 11.46 -19.52 23.30
CA VAL A 447 12.75 -19.43 22.58
C VAL A 447 12.52 -18.89 21.19
N GLU A 448 11.47 -19.36 20.51
CA GLU A 448 11.05 -18.83 19.21
C GLU A 448 10.62 -17.36 19.35
N ILE A 449 9.84 -17.02 20.38
CA ILE A 449 9.41 -15.64 20.64
C ILE A 449 10.64 -14.74 20.82
N ALA A 450 11.56 -15.09 21.72
CA ALA A 450 12.77 -14.29 21.96
C ALA A 450 13.66 -14.14 20.72
N ARG A 451 13.73 -15.19 19.90
CA ARG A 451 14.45 -15.13 18.61
C ARG A 451 13.78 -14.19 17.62
N ALA A 452 12.46 -14.27 17.49
CA ALA A 452 11.69 -13.40 16.62
C ALA A 452 11.80 -11.93 17.06
N GLU A 453 11.70 -11.63 18.35
CA GLU A 453 11.88 -10.29 18.91
C GLU A 453 13.28 -9.72 18.65
N SER A 454 14.31 -10.55 18.77
CA SER A 454 15.72 -10.12 18.62
C SER A 454 16.17 -10.01 17.16
N HIS A 455 15.62 -10.83 16.27
CA HIS A 455 16.15 -11.04 14.92
C HIS A 455 15.11 -10.91 13.80
N GLY A 456 13.82 -11.00 14.08
CA GLY A 456 12.76 -11.10 13.08
C GLY A 456 12.70 -9.89 12.13
N SER A 457 12.85 -8.67 12.63
CA SER A 457 12.85 -7.48 11.80
C SER A 457 13.98 -7.48 10.75
N LEU A 458 15.20 -7.84 11.15
CA LEU A 458 16.33 -7.96 10.20
C LEU A 458 16.14 -9.16 9.27
N ALA A 459 15.59 -10.25 9.76
CA ALA A 459 15.31 -11.46 8.98
C ALA A 459 14.37 -11.15 7.81
N GLY A 460 13.24 -10.53 8.05
CA GLY A 460 12.30 -10.13 7.00
C GLY A 460 12.91 -9.15 5.99
N LYS A 461 13.65 -8.13 6.45
CA LYS A 461 14.34 -7.18 5.57
C LYS A 461 15.38 -7.86 4.67
N LEU A 462 16.12 -8.83 5.18
CA LEU A 462 17.10 -9.58 4.39
C LEU A 462 16.43 -10.58 3.45
N HIS A 463 15.33 -11.22 3.88
CA HIS A 463 14.54 -12.09 3.01
C HIS A 463 14.06 -11.30 1.80
N THR A 464 13.40 -10.16 2.01
CA THR A 464 12.93 -9.29 0.90
C THR A 464 14.08 -8.85 0.01
N ALA A 465 15.20 -8.39 0.59
CA ALA A 465 16.36 -7.97 -0.19
C ALA A 465 16.92 -9.09 -1.06
N MET A 466 17.03 -10.30 -0.52
CA MET A 466 17.51 -11.48 -1.26
C MET A 466 16.52 -11.93 -2.32
N HIS A 467 15.23 -11.90 -2.03
CA HIS A 467 14.15 -12.20 -2.95
C HIS A 467 14.23 -11.30 -4.19
N GLU A 468 14.29 -9.99 -3.99
CA GLU A 468 14.25 -9.00 -5.06
C GLU A 468 15.56 -8.93 -5.84
N VAL A 469 16.71 -8.81 -5.14
CA VAL A 469 17.99 -8.53 -5.78
C VAL A 469 18.63 -9.80 -6.36
N ILE A 470 18.59 -10.90 -5.63
CA ILE A 470 19.22 -12.15 -6.04
C ILE A 470 18.19 -13.12 -6.63
N GLY A 471 17.03 -13.24 -5.99
CA GLY A 471 15.96 -14.14 -6.39
C GLY A 471 15.58 -13.93 -7.85
N HIS A 472 14.97 -12.80 -8.17
CA HIS A 472 14.52 -12.51 -9.53
C HIS A 472 15.65 -12.36 -10.55
N ALA A 473 16.87 -11.98 -10.12
CA ALA A 473 18.01 -11.85 -11.00
C ALA A 473 18.64 -13.19 -11.40
N SER A 474 18.39 -14.28 -10.66
CA SER A 474 19.08 -15.57 -10.79
C SER A 474 18.44 -16.53 -11.80
N GLY A 475 19.24 -17.52 -12.24
CA GLY A 475 18.80 -18.61 -13.10
C GLY A 475 18.51 -18.19 -14.55
N GLN A 476 18.58 -19.15 -15.46
CA GLN A 476 18.27 -18.93 -16.88
C GLN A 476 17.44 -20.08 -17.46
N LEU A 477 16.76 -19.78 -18.57
CA LEU A 477 16.02 -20.78 -19.35
C LEU A 477 17.00 -21.61 -20.20
N GLU A 478 16.64 -22.84 -20.52
CA GLU A 478 17.36 -23.64 -21.51
C GLU A 478 17.14 -23.07 -22.93
N GLU A 479 18.12 -23.28 -23.80
CA GLU A 479 18.08 -22.79 -25.17
C GLU A 479 16.88 -23.37 -25.93
N GLY A 480 16.08 -22.48 -26.51
CA GLY A 480 14.86 -22.85 -27.28
C GLY A 480 13.59 -23.02 -26.44
N VAL A 481 13.68 -22.88 -25.13
CA VAL A 481 12.49 -22.85 -24.26
C VAL A 481 11.86 -21.44 -24.32
N GLY A 482 10.55 -21.39 -24.51
CA GLY A 482 9.77 -20.14 -24.52
C GLY A 482 9.66 -19.49 -23.14
N GLU A 483 9.15 -18.26 -23.13
CA GLU A 483 8.92 -17.52 -21.88
C GLU A 483 8.01 -18.30 -20.91
N PRO A 484 8.23 -18.21 -19.60
CA PRO A 484 7.46 -18.93 -18.59
C PRO A 484 5.94 -18.78 -18.72
N LYS A 485 5.45 -17.57 -19.08
CA LYS A 485 4.02 -17.35 -19.36
C LYS A 485 3.46 -18.20 -20.52
N GLN A 486 4.31 -18.58 -21.46
CA GLN A 486 3.92 -19.42 -22.59
C GLN A 486 4.05 -20.90 -22.25
N THR A 487 5.04 -21.27 -21.48
CA THR A 487 5.38 -22.67 -21.16
C THR A 487 4.66 -23.20 -19.95
N ILE A 488 4.75 -22.51 -18.80
CA ILE A 488 4.11 -22.93 -17.54
C ILE A 488 2.85 -22.09 -17.19
N LYS A 489 2.46 -21.16 -18.08
CA LYS A 489 1.18 -20.44 -18.14
C LYS A 489 0.75 -19.82 -16.81
N GLU A 490 -0.46 -20.16 -16.32
CA GLU A 490 -1.08 -19.65 -15.08
C GLU A 490 -0.24 -19.87 -13.81
N TYR A 491 0.69 -20.83 -13.84
CA TYR A 491 1.58 -21.11 -12.70
C TYR A 491 2.86 -20.27 -12.70
N SER A 492 3.10 -19.48 -13.77
CA SER A 492 4.38 -18.76 -13.95
C SER A 492 4.67 -17.75 -12.84
N SER A 493 3.68 -16.97 -12.44
CA SER A 493 3.83 -15.97 -11.37
C SER A 493 4.07 -16.66 -10.02
N THR A 494 3.20 -17.56 -9.61
CA THR A 494 3.32 -18.28 -8.33
C THR A 494 4.66 -19.03 -8.20
N LEU A 495 5.15 -19.63 -9.29
CA LEU A 495 6.45 -20.32 -9.26
C LEU A 495 7.62 -19.36 -9.23
N GLU A 496 7.53 -18.22 -9.91
CA GLU A 496 8.62 -17.22 -9.87
C GLU A 496 8.75 -16.60 -8.48
N GLU A 497 7.65 -16.22 -7.85
CA GLU A 497 7.64 -15.69 -6.49
C GLU A 497 8.19 -16.71 -5.48
N GLY A 498 7.74 -17.98 -5.58
CA GLY A 498 8.27 -19.02 -4.71
C GLY A 498 9.73 -19.39 -4.99
N ARG A 499 10.19 -19.25 -6.23
CA ARG A 499 11.61 -19.42 -6.58
C ARG A 499 12.47 -18.33 -5.94
N ALA A 500 12.01 -17.08 -5.97
CA ALA A 500 12.71 -15.97 -5.35
C ALA A 500 12.74 -16.10 -3.82
N ASP A 501 11.62 -16.50 -3.17
CA ASP A 501 11.57 -16.84 -1.76
C ASP A 501 12.55 -17.98 -1.39
N LEU A 502 12.59 -19.05 -2.20
CA LEU A 502 13.50 -20.17 -1.97
C LEU A 502 14.97 -19.77 -2.08
N VAL A 503 15.32 -18.83 -2.97
CA VAL A 503 16.68 -18.25 -3.04
C VAL A 503 17.02 -17.55 -1.73
N ALA A 504 16.10 -16.71 -1.24
CA ALA A 504 16.29 -16.04 0.04
C ALA A 504 16.46 -17.07 1.17
N LEU A 505 15.52 -17.98 1.33
CA LEU A 505 15.54 -19.03 2.38
C LEU A 505 16.82 -19.86 2.31
N TYR A 506 17.25 -20.30 1.12
CA TYR A 506 18.45 -21.12 0.99
C TYR A 506 19.70 -20.43 1.52
N PHE A 507 19.86 -19.10 1.29
CA PHE A 507 21.03 -18.36 1.73
C PHE A 507 20.91 -17.75 3.13
N MET A 508 19.72 -17.63 3.74
CA MET A 508 19.57 -17.04 5.07
C MET A 508 20.34 -17.79 6.18
N LEU A 509 20.66 -19.07 6.00
CA LEU A 509 21.55 -19.83 6.89
C LEU A 509 22.94 -20.09 6.29
N ASP A 510 23.32 -19.39 5.21
CA ASP A 510 24.67 -19.52 4.68
C ASP A 510 25.64 -18.64 5.49
N PRO A 511 26.80 -19.18 5.93
CA PRO A 511 27.83 -18.39 6.62
C PRO A 511 28.30 -17.15 5.84
N LYS A 512 28.14 -17.14 4.52
CA LYS A 512 28.44 -15.99 3.65
C LYS A 512 27.68 -14.73 4.05
N MET A 513 26.45 -14.87 4.55
CA MET A 513 25.66 -13.74 5.01
C MET A 513 26.30 -13.01 6.20
N VAL A 514 26.94 -13.77 7.09
CA VAL A 514 27.72 -13.22 8.22
C VAL A 514 29.06 -12.65 7.72
N GLU A 515 29.76 -13.35 6.82
CA GLU A 515 31.02 -12.90 6.22
C GLU A 515 30.86 -11.52 5.51
N LEU A 516 29.76 -11.35 4.81
CA LEU A 516 29.43 -10.10 4.11
C LEU A 516 28.94 -8.98 5.06
N GLY A 517 28.75 -9.29 6.34
CA GLY A 517 28.26 -8.31 7.32
C GLY A 517 26.77 -8.00 7.22
N LEU A 518 26.00 -8.78 6.44
CA LEU A 518 24.56 -8.60 6.26
C LEU A 518 23.78 -8.94 7.52
N MET A 519 24.31 -9.89 8.32
CA MET A 519 23.79 -10.23 9.66
C MET A 519 24.96 -10.54 10.60
N LYS A 520 24.72 -10.39 11.91
CA LYS A 520 25.74 -10.68 12.93
C LYS A 520 25.86 -12.15 13.27
N THR A 521 24.78 -12.91 13.10
CA THR A 521 24.67 -14.31 13.51
C THR A 521 23.61 -15.01 12.66
N LEU A 522 23.73 -16.33 12.51
CA LEU A 522 22.76 -17.17 11.79
C LEU A 522 21.43 -17.35 12.56
N GLU A 523 21.30 -16.86 13.81
CA GLU A 523 20.01 -16.82 14.51
C GLU A 523 18.98 -15.97 13.74
N THR A 524 19.44 -14.96 12.96
CA THR A 524 18.59 -14.19 12.04
C THR A 524 17.95 -15.09 10.97
N GLY A 525 18.70 -16.03 10.40
CA GLY A 525 18.17 -16.98 9.42
C GLY A 525 17.21 -18.00 10.05
N LYS A 526 17.46 -18.41 11.31
CA LYS A 526 16.52 -19.29 12.05
C LYS A 526 15.20 -18.59 12.35
N ALA A 527 15.24 -17.30 12.70
CA ALA A 527 14.04 -16.49 12.91
C ALA A 527 13.17 -16.41 11.63
N GLU A 528 13.84 -16.30 10.48
CA GLU A 528 13.14 -16.35 9.19
C GLU A 528 12.48 -17.69 8.95
N TYR A 529 13.17 -18.79 9.17
CA TYR A 529 12.63 -20.13 8.97
C TYR A 529 11.41 -20.41 9.85
N ASP A 530 11.48 -20.07 11.13
CA ASP A 530 10.35 -20.21 12.06
C ASP A 530 9.14 -19.40 11.57
N SER A 531 9.36 -18.14 11.20
CA SER A 531 8.32 -17.25 10.69
C SER A 531 7.72 -17.74 9.38
N TYR A 532 8.55 -18.15 8.42
CA TYR A 532 8.12 -18.59 7.10
C TYR A 532 7.25 -19.85 7.17
N ILE A 533 7.69 -20.86 7.94
CA ILE A 533 6.96 -22.12 8.10
C ILE A 533 5.63 -21.89 8.84
N ARG A 534 5.65 -21.15 9.95
CA ARG A 534 4.43 -20.80 10.69
C ARG A 534 3.44 -20.03 9.84
N ASN A 535 3.91 -19.05 9.07
CA ASN A 535 3.07 -18.26 8.18
C ASN A 535 2.50 -19.11 7.04
N GLY A 536 3.34 -19.87 6.34
CA GLY A 536 2.94 -20.65 5.16
C GLY A 536 1.94 -21.77 5.47
N MET A 537 2.05 -22.38 6.64
CA MET A 537 1.18 -23.50 7.04
C MET A 537 -0.04 -23.08 7.86
N MET A 538 -0.02 -21.92 8.51
CA MET A 538 -1.08 -21.52 9.44
C MET A 538 -1.46 -20.05 9.35
N LEU A 539 -0.56 -19.12 9.74
CA LEU A 539 -0.93 -17.75 10.09
C LEU A 539 -1.54 -16.95 8.94
N GLN A 540 -1.10 -17.18 7.70
CA GLN A 540 -1.69 -16.52 6.52
C GLN A 540 -3.17 -16.87 6.30
N LEU A 541 -3.64 -18.03 6.79
CA LEU A 541 -5.02 -18.50 6.63
C LEU A 541 -6.04 -17.55 7.29
N ARG A 542 -5.63 -16.74 8.28
CA ARG A 542 -6.48 -15.70 8.88
C ARG A 542 -7.01 -14.66 7.89
N ARG A 543 -6.43 -14.60 6.68
CA ARG A 543 -6.83 -13.68 5.61
C ARG A 543 -7.90 -14.25 4.69
N LEU A 544 -8.23 -15.52 4.86
CA LEU A 544 -9.22 -16.21 4.04
C LEU A 544 -10.56 -16.30 4.76
N GLU A 545 -11.63 -16.21 4.02
CA GLU A 545 -12.96 -16.54 4.52
C GLU A 545 -13.07 -18.02 4.87
N ALA A 546 -13.90 -18.36 5.85
CA ALA A 546 -14.08 -19.75 6.26
C ALA A 546 -14.52 -20.60 5.07
N GLY A 547 -13.77 -21.67 4.79
CA GLY A 547 -14.05 -22.59 3.69
C GLY A 547 -13.39 -22.25 2.36
N ALA A 548 -12.71 -21.11 2.22
CA ALA A 548 -12.03 -20.71 1.00
C ALA A 548 -10.72 -21.51 0.77
N ASP A 549 -10.36 -21.69 -0.50
CA ASP A 549 -9.03 -22.15 -0.93
C ASP A 549 -8.11 -20.93 -1.17
N ILE A 550 -6.80 -21.15 -1.30
CA ILE A 550 -5.82 -20.09 -1.54
C ILE A 550 -5.82 -19.73 -3.05
N GLU A 551 -6.06 -18.47 -3.37
CA GLU A 551 -6.05 -17.96 -4.75
C GLU A 551 -4.85 -17.06 -5.06
N GLU A 552 -4.42 -16.25 -4.08
CA GLU A 552 -3.37 -15.25 -4.22
C GLU A 552 -1.98 -15.89 -4.35
N ALA A 553 -1.14 -15.37 -5.28
CA ALA A 553 0.13 -15.98 -5.68
C ALA A 553 1.14 -16.12 -4.54
N HIS A 554 1.30 -15.08 -3.70
CA HIS A 554 2.24 -15.11 -2.58
C HIS A 554 1.74 -15.98 -1.41
N MET A 555 0.43 -16.11 -1.22
CA MET A 555 -0.09 -17.08 -0.26
C MET A 555 0.12 -18.51 -0.77
N ARG A 556 -0.08 -18.74 -2.07
CA ARG A 556 0.19 -20.04 -2.71
C ARG A 556 1.66 -20.44 -2.58
N ASN A 557 2.60 -19.49 -2.84
CA ASN A 557 4.02 -19.82 -2.78
C ASN A 557 4.46 -20.20 -1.36
N ARG A 558 4.06 -19.44 -0.34
CA ARG A 558 4.35 -19.77 1.06
C ARG A 558 3.75 -21.12 1.46
N ALA A 559 2.51 -21.40 1.01
CA ALA A 559 1.85 -22.67 1.29
C ALA A 559 2.59 -23.84 0.65
N TRP A 560 2.86 -23.83 -0.67
CA TRP A 560 3.46 -24.99 -1.32
C TRP A 560 4.91 -25.22 -0.87
N ILE A 561 5.69 -24.20 -0.57
CA ILE A 561 7.03 -24.35 -0.01
C ILE A 561 6.96 -25.01 1.37
N SER A 562 6.13 -24.46 2.26
CA SER A 562 6.04 -24.95 3.64
C SER A 562 5.47 -26.36 3.73
N HIS A 563 4.38 -26.66 3.01
CA HIS A 563 3.77 -27.98 3.00
C HIS A 563 4.66 -29.04 2.35
N TRP A 564 5.34 -28.70 1.26
CA TRP A 564 6.28 -29.61 0.61
C TRP A 564 7.44 -29.96 1.56
N CYS A 565 8.03 -28.96 2.21
CA CYS A 565 9.12 -29.19 3.18
C CYS A 565 8.64 -29.99 4.39
N PHE A 566 7.42 -29.72 4.87
CA PHE A 566 6.84 -30.50 5.97
C PHE A 566 6.68 -31.97 5.58
N GLU A 567 6.07 -32.25 4.43
CA GLU A 567 5.87 -33.65 3.97
C GLU A 567 7.21 -34.39 3.76
N LYS A 568 8.19 -33.73 3.09
CA LYS A 568 9.49 -34.37 2.83
C LYS A 568 10.35 -34.52 4.09
N GLY A 569 10.19 -33.62 5.05
CA GLY A 569 10.91 -33.62 6.31
C GLY A 569 10.28 -34.50 7.41
N GLU A 570 9.02 -34.93 7.25
CA GLU A 570 8.24 -35.59 8.30
C GLU A 570 8.94 -36.86 8.84
N ALA A 571 9.43 -37.72 7.96
CA ALA A 571 10.09 -38.98 8.35
C ALA A 571 11.37 -38.76 9.18
N ASN A 572 12.01 -37.59 9.07
CA ASN A 572 13.22 -37.22 9.78
C ASN A 572 12.96 -36.24 10.93
N GLY A 573 11.69 -35.84 11.16
CA GLY A 573 11.32 -34.90 12.22
C GLY A 573 11.93 -33.52 12.06
N ILE A 574 12.10 -33.04 10.81
CA ILE A 574 12.72 -31.74 10.52
C ILE A 574 11.82 -30.59 11.00
N ILE A 575 10.50 -30.72 10.77
CA ILE A 575 9.48 -29.84 11.30
C ILE A 575 8.50 -30.69 12.09
N GLU A 576 8.27 -30.35 13.34
CA GLU A 576 7.32 -31.05 14.23
C GLU A 576 6.00 -30.27 14.29
N LYS A 577 4.88 -30.95 14.00
CA LYS A 577 3.53 -30.45 14.24
C LYS A 577 3.05 -31.06 15.57
N SER A 578 2.76 -30.23 16.55
CA SER A 578 2.29 -30.65 17.87
C SER A 578 0.97 -29.98 18.25
N VAL A 579 0.20 -30.62 19.12
CA VAL A 579 -1.04 -30.04 19.65
C VAL A 579 -0.92 -29.94 21.18
N ARG A 580 -1.09 -28.73 21.73
CA ARG A 580 -1.06 -28.46 23.15
C ARG A 580 -2.30 -27.66 23.53
N ASP A 581 -3.04 -28.10 24.52
CA ASP A 581 -4.28 -27.43 24.95
C ASP A 581 -5.30 -27.16 23.83
N GLY A 582 -5.35 -28.06 22.84
CA GLY A 582 -6.23 -27.94 21.68
C GLY A 582 -5.73 -26.98 20.61
N LYS A 583 -4.53 -26.42 20.75
CA LYS A 583 -3.90 -25.51 19.80
C LYS A 583 -2.76 -26.18 19.05
N THR A 584 -2.71 -26.01 17.75
CA THR A 584 -1.64 -26.51 16.89
C THR A 584 -0.44 -25.56 16.88
N PHE A 585 0.75 -26.14 16.93
CA PHE A 585 2.03 -25.45 16.85
C PHE A 585 2.97 -26.18 15.88
N LEU A 586 3.86 -25.41 15.25
CA LEU A 586 4.91 -25.89 14.37
C LEU A 586 6.27 -25.53 14.98
N ASP A 587 7.19 -26.46 14.96
CA ASP A 587 8.53 -26.29 15.52
C ASP A 587 9.58 -26.80 14.53
N VAL A 588 10.52 -25.95 14.14
CA VAL A 588 11.65 -26.34 13.29
C VAL A 588 12.75 -26.97 14.17
N LYS A 589 12.89 -28.29 14.09
CA LYS A 589 13.83 -29.06 14.89
C LYS A 589 15.24 -29.09 14.29
N ASP A 590 15.36 -29.07 12.96
CA ASP A 590 16.65 -29.18 12.29
C ASP A 590 16.72 -28.15 11.16
N TYR A 591 17.32 -27.00 11.46
CA TYR A 591 17.44 -25.87 10.53
C TYR A 591 18.37 -26.17 9.35
N ASP A 592 19.43 -26.95 9.56
CA ASP A 592 20.38 -27.32 8.50
C ASP A 592 19.72 -28.31 7.52
N ALA A 593 18.97 -29.28 8.04
CA ALA A 593 18.20 -30.20 7.22
C ALA A 593 17.09 -29.47 6.45
N LEU A 594 16.40 -28.49 7.07
CA LEU A 594 15.40 -27.67 6.40
C LEU A 594 16.01 -26.83 5.28
N ARG A 595 17.19 -26.23 5.49
CA ARG A 595 17.96 -25.57 4.44
C ARG A 595 18.23 -26.52 3.26
N GLY A 596 18.57 -27.76 3.56
CA GLY A 596 18.75 -28.80 2.54
C GLY A 596 17.51 -29.01 1.70
N LEU A 597 16.32 -29.12 2.33
CA LEU A 597 15.03 -29.22 1.64
C LEU A 597 14.72 -28.00 0.78
N PHE A 598 14.97 -26.79 1.27
CA PHE A 598 14.83 -25.59 0.45
C PHE A 598 15.74 -25.62 -0.79
N GLY A 599 16.96 -26.12 -0.64
CA GLY A 599 17.88 -26.28 -1.77
C GLY A 599 17.42 -27.31 -2.79
N GLU A 600 16.88 -28.45 -2.35
CA GLU A 600 16.30 -29.49 -3.23
C GLU A 600 15.10 -28.93 -4.01
N LEU A 601 14.19 -28.25 -3.30
CA LEU A 601 13.01 -27.66 -3.89
C LEU A 601 13.35 -26.54 -4.86
N LEU A 602 14.30 -25.67 -4.50
CA LEU A 602 14.79 -24.57 -5.34
C LEU A 602 15.40 -25.12 -6.66
N ARG A 603 16.16 -26.19 -6.58
CA ARG A 603 16.71 -26.88 -7.76
C ARG A 603 15.61 -27.37 -8.69
N GLU A 604 14.57 -27.99 -8.13
CA GLU A 604 13.45 -28.51 -8.91
C GLU A 604 12.60 -27.39 -9.53
N VAL A 605 12.31 -26.33 -8.79
CA VAL A 605 11.56 -25.17 -9.29
C VAL A 605 12.33 -24.47 -10.42
N GLN A 606 13.65 -24.32 -10.28
CA GLN A 606 14.47 -23.79 -11.37
C GLN A 606 14.46 -24.70 -12.59
N ARG A 607 14.52 -26.03 -12.43
CA ARG A 607 14.39 -26.99 -13.53
C ARG A 607 13.03 -26.81 -14.24
N ILE A 608 11.94 -26.77 -13.48
CA ILE A 608 10.59 -26.57 -14.03
C ILE A 608 10.52 -25.30 -14.88
N LYS A 609 11.03 -24.19 -14.34
CA LYS A 609 11.08 -22.92 -15.06
C LYS A 609 11.96 -22.99 -16.31
N SER A 610 13.17 -23.53 -16.17
CA SER A 610 14.17 -23.55 -17.23
C SER A 610 13.78 -24.44 -18.40
N GLN A 611 13.05 -25.52 -18.15
CA GLN A 611 12.58 -26.49 -19.14
C GLN A 611 11.14 -26.23 -19.61
N GLY A 612 10.41 -25.34 -18.95
CA GLY A 612 9.02 -25.06 -19.28
C GLY A 612 8.07 -26.25 -18.97
N ASP A 613 8.34 -26.98 -17.89
CA ASP A 613 7.61 -28.20 -17.50
C ASP A 613 6.29 -27.87 -16.83
N TYR A 614 5.24 -27.71 -17.64
CA TYR A 614 3.89 -27.35 -17.19
C TYR A 614 3.29 -28.36 -16.20
N GLU A 615 3.46 -29.65 -16.47
CA GLU A 615 2.83 -30.70 -15.63
C GLU A 615 3.47 -30.75 -14.23
N ALA A 616 4.79 -30.56 -14.14
CA ALA A 616 5.46 -30.47 -12.85
C ALA A 616 5.09 -29.17 -12.11
N ALA A 617 4.97 -28.02 -12.81
CA ALA A 617 4.49 -26.77 -12.28
C ALA A 617 3.11 -26.91 -11.62
N LYS A 618 2.18 -27.47 -12.40
CA LYS A 618 0.82 -27.74 -11.95
C LYS A 618 0.79 -28.68 -10.74
N ALA A 619 1.51 -29.81 -10.81
CA ALA A 619 1.55 -30.78 -9.73
C ALA A 619 2.06 -30.18 -8.40
N LEU A 620 3.07 -29.31 -8.47
CA LEU A 620 3.62 -28.64 -7.29
C LEU A 620 2.63 -27.63 -6.70
N VAL A 621 2.11 -26.71 -7.51
CA VAL A 621 1.23 -25.64 -7.04
C VAL A 621 -0.12 -26.19 -6.58
N GLU A 622 -0.78 -27.01 -7.40
CA GLU A 622 -2.09 -27.59 -7.04
C GLU A 622 -1.98 -28.61 -5.90
N GLY A 623 -0.86 -29.33 -5.82
CA GLY A 623 -0.66 -30.36 -4.79
C GLY A 623 -0.44 -29.78 -3.40
N TYR A 624 0.22 -28.60 -3.28
CA TYR A 624 0.65 -28.08 -2.00
C TYR A 624 0.22 -26.64 -1.70
N GLY A 625 -0.17 -25.85 -2.73
CA GLY A 625 -0.34 -24.40 -2.60
C GLY A 625 -1.79 -23.90 -2.62
N VAL A 626 -2.76 -24.75 -2.97
CA VAL A 626 -4.14 -24.30 -3.20
C VAL A 626 -5.08 -24.73 -2.07
N LYS A 627 -5.06 -26.01 -1.73
CA LYS A 627 -6.02 -26.60 -0.77
C LYS A 627 -5.66 -26.28 0.68
N VAL A 628 -6.68 -25.89 1.42
CA VAL A 628 -6.57 -25.49 2.83
C VAL A 628 -7.10 -26.63 3.73
N ASP A 629 -6.34 -26.98 4.76
CA ASP A 629 -6.85 -27.82 5.86
C ASP A 629 -7.88 -27.00 6.63
N GLN A 630 -9.16 -27.32 6.46
CA GLN A 630 -10.27 -26.57 7.02
C GLN A 630 -10.30 -26.61 8.55
N ALA A 631 -9.75 -27.64 9.20
CA ALA A 631 -9.65 -27.71 10.65
C ALA A 631 -8.60 -26.70 11.17
N ILE A 632 -7.45 -26.62 10.51
CA ILE A 632 -6.41 -25.63 10.83
C ILE A 632 -6.91 -24.21 10.53
N HIS A 633 -7.62 -24.03 9.41
CA HIS A 633 -8.18 -22.72 9.04
C HIS A 633 -9.14 -22.21 10.13
N GLN A 634 -10.11 -23.03 10.53
CA GLN A 634 -11.05 -22.63 11.58
C GLN A 634 -10.31 -22.37 12.91
N GLU A 635 -9.33 -23.19 13.27
CA GLU A 635 -8.51 -22.96 14.47
C GLU A 635 -7.81 -21.59 14.40
N VAL A 636 -7.21 -21.24 13.25
CA VAL A 636 -6.51 -19.96 13.07
C VAL A 636 -7.48 -18.79 13.18
N LEU A 637 -8.67 -18.89 12.57
CA LEU A 637 -9.69 -17.86 12.68
C LEU A 637 -10.15 -17.68 14.14
N ASP A 638 -10.47 -18.76 14.84
CA ASP A 638 -10.93 -18.71 16.23
C ASP A 638 -9.86 -18.11 17.15
N ARG A 639 -8.61 -18.53 17.02
CA ARG A 639 -7.48 -18.01 17.80
C ARG A 639 -7.22 -16.53 17.52
N SER A 640 -7.27 -16.13 16.26
CA SER A 640 -7.07 -14.74 15.85
C SER A 640 -8.18 -13.83 16.37
N ALA A 641 -9.43 -14.29 16.32
CA ALA A 641 -10.58 -13.53 16.84
C ALA A 641 -10.46 -13.22 18.35
N THR A 642 -9.88 -14.14 19.14
CA THR A 642 -9.69 -13.92 20.60
C THR A 642 -8.70 -12.81 20.92
N LEU A 643 -7.82 -12.44 19.99
CA LEU A 643 -6.82 -11.40 20.21
C LEU A 643 -7.41 -9.99 20.13
N GLY A 644 -8.58 -9.84 19.49
CA GLY A 644 -9.27 -8.54 19.32
C GLY A 644 -8.37 -7.49 18.64
N ILE A 645 -7.54 -7.90 17.67
CA ILE A 645 -6.68 -7.01 16.90
C ILE A 645 -7.50 -6.47 15.73
N ALA A 646 -7.64 -5.14 15.65
CA ALA A 646 -8.32 -4.51 14.52
C ALA A 646 -7.66 -4.89 13.19
N PRO A 647 -8.45 -5.21 12.15
CA PRO A 647 -7.93 -5.70 10.88
C PRO A 647 -7.19 -4.62 10.07
N TYR A 648 -7.61 -3.35 10.21
CA TYR A 648 -7.06 -2.24 9.43
C TYR A 648 -6.21 -1.32 10.30
N GLY A 649 -5.19 -0.73 9.69
CA GLY A 649 -4.32 0.23 10.36
C GLY A 649 -4.09 1.47 9.51
N GLY A 650 -3.87 2.58 10.17
CA GLY A 650 -3.45 3.82 9.53
C GLY A 650 -2.52 4.61 10.42
N PHE A 651 -1.90 5.61 9.88
CA PHE A 651 -0.77 6.28 10.49
C PHE A 651 -1.06 7.70 10.96
N ILE A 652 -0.44 8.05 12.08
CA ILE A 652 -0.22 9.42 12.50
C ILE A 652 1.12 9.85 11.88
N ASN A 653 1.08 10.90 11.06
CA ASN A 653 2.28 11.43 10.43
C ASN A 653 3.26 12.02 11.44
N PRO A 654 4.58 11.92 11.23
CA PRO A 654 5.56 12.75 11.93
C PRO A 654 5.28 14.23 11.72
N GLU A 655 5.51 15.03 12.74
CA GLU A 655 5.40 16.49 12.69
C GLU A 655 6.75 17.13 12.40
N MET A 656 6.79 18.01 11.41
CA MET A 656 7.97 18.74 10.98
C MET A 656 7.87 20.21 11.40
N LYS A 657 8.85 20.69 12.18
CA LYS A 657 8.91 22.05 12.69
C LYS A 657 10.10 22.79 12.10
N PRO A 658 9.88 23.75 11.17
CA PRO A 658 10.97 24.48 10.55
C PRO A 658 11.60 25.48 11.52
N VAL A 659 12.92 25.65 11.40
CA VAL A 659 13.70 26.69 12.06
C VAL A 659 14.10 27.69 11.00
N TYR A 660 13.69 28.95 11.16
CA TYR A 660 13.94 29.99 10.16
C TYR A 660 15.12 30.87 10.59
N VAL A 661 15.85 31.39 9.60
CA VAL A 661 16.75 32.54 9.78
C VAL A 661 15.99 33.87 9.60
N GLU A 662 16.62 35.00 9.91
CA GLU A 662 15.95 36.33 9.91
C GLU A 662 15.36 36.73 8.54
N ASP A 663 15.90 36.24 7.46
CA ASP A 663 15.43 36.50 6.08
C ASP A 663 14.28 35.56 5.62
N GLY A 664 13.82 34.69 6.51
CA GLY A 664 12.71 33.75 6.24
C GLY A 664 13.11 32.45 5.53
N GLN A 665 14.40 32.21 5.28
CA GLN A 665 14.84 30.91 4.77
C GLN A 665 14.80 29.85 5.87
N ILE A 666 14.55 28.60 5.49
CA ILE A 666 14.59 27.45 6.41
C ILE A 666 16.06 27.08 6.65
N LEU A 667 16.48 27.25 7.92
CA LEU A 667 17.82 26.85 8.36
C LEU A 667 17.91 25.35 8.62
N ASP A 668 16.88 24.77 9.25
CA ASP A 668 16.80 23.36 9.61
C ASP A 668 15.34 22.97 9.88
N VAL A 669 15.06 21.67 10.00
CA VAL A 669 13.74 21.14 10.34
C VAL A 669 13.87 20.11 11.46
N GLN A 670 13.15 20.32 12.53
CA GLN A 670 13.03 19.37 13.64
C GLN A 670 11.88 18.40 13.37
N LEU A 671 12.11 17.13 13.65
CA LEU A 671 11.12 16.08 13.54
C LEU A 671 10.63 15.66 14.91
N SER A 672 9.32 15.49 15.06
CA SER A 672 8.68 14.94 16.25
C SER A 672 7.60 13.93 15.88
N TYR A 673 7.20 13.12 16.84
CA TYR A 673 6.26 12.00 16.63
C TYR A 673 5.05 12.19 17.54
N PRO A 674 3.99 12.88 17.06
CA PRO A 674 2.75 13.02 17.83
C PRO A 674 2.09 11.66 18.03
N ASP A 675 1.24 11.53 19.06
CA ASP A 675 0.60 10.30 19.47
C ASP A 675 -0.94 10.40 19.55
N ASP A 676 -1.50 11.56 19.22
CA ASP A 676 -2.95 11.82 19.23
C ASP A 676 -3.47 12.07 17.81
N PHE A 677 -4.24 11.10 17.30
CA PHE A 677 -4.83 11.16 15.97
C PHE A 677 -5.82 12.30 15.81
N SER A 678 -6.70 12.51 16.82
CA SER A 678 -7.72 13.56 16.77
C SER A 678 -7.10 14.94 16.74
N THR A 679 -6.06 15.17 17.55
CA THR A 679 -5.30 16.44 17.56
C THR A 679 -4.66 16.70 16.21
N GLN A 680 -4.06 15.69 15.57
CA GLN A 680 -3.47 15.85 14.24
C GLN A 680 -4.52 16.18 13.17
N MET A 681 -5.67 15.48 13.16
CA MET A 681 -6.74 15.73 12.19
C MET A 681 -7.34 17.13 12.33
N LEU A 682 -7.57 17.58 13.55
CA LEU A 682 -8.05 18.96 13.82
C LEU A 682 -7.03 20.02 13.39
N SER A 683 -5.75 19.79 13.67
CA SER A 683 -4.66 20.68 13.24
C SER A 683 -4.60 20.77 11.71
N TYR A 684 -4.77 19.66 11.02
CA TYR A 684 -4.79 19.61 9.55
C TYR A 684 -5.99 20.36 8.98
N SER A 685 -7.20 20.17 9.53
CA SER A 685 -8.39 20.90 9.08
C SER A 685 -8.25 22.42 9.27
N GLN A 686 -7.58 22.87 10.34
CA GLN A 686 -7.34 24.28 10.60
C GLN A 686 -6.26 24.89 9.69
N SER A 687 -5.21 24.10 9.36
CA SER A 687 -4.01 24.60 8.66
C SER A 687 -4.11 24.44 7.14
N TYR A 688 -4.87 23.47 6.64
CA TYR A 688 -4.91 23.09 5.22
C TYR A 688 -6.34 23.08 4.63
N GLY A 689 -7.29 23.74 5.26
CA GLY A 689 -8.67 23.89 4.77
C GLY A 689 -8.77 24.96 3.69
N PHE A 690 -8.23 24.72 2.49
CA PHE A 690 -8.19 25.68 1.39
C PHE A 690 -9.33 25.54 0.38
N LEU A 691 -10.21 24.56 0.59
CA LEU A 691 -11.37 24.33 -0.28
C LEU A 691 -12.65 24.90 0.35
N PRO A 692 -13.59 25.42 -0.47
CA PRO A 692 -14.89 25.86 0.03
C PRO A 692 -15.70 24.66 0.56
N LEU A 693 -16.45 24.90 1.64
CA LEU A 693 -17.30 23.85 2.25
C LEU A 693 -18.60 23.61 1.51
N ASN A 694 -19.05 24.58 0.73
CA ASN A 694 -20.25 24.48 -0.09
C ASN A 694 -19.90 24.01 -1.50
N ASN A 695 -20.86 23.38 -2.15
CA ASN A 695 -20.69 22.88 -3.50
C ASN A 695 -20.93 23.97 -4.59
N ASP A 696 -20.95 25.26 -4.21
CA ASP A 696 -21.22 26.37 -5.15
C ASP A 696 -20.21 26.41 -6.29
N TYR A 697 -18.96 26.01 -6.04
CA TYR A 697 -17.90 25.92 -7.06
C TYR A 697 -18.14 24.79 -8.08
N LEU A 698 -19.09 23.88 -7.82
CA LEU A 698 -19.50 22.84 -8.76
C LEU A 698 -20.54 23.34 -9.78
N ALA A 699 -21.10 24.52 -9.57
CA ALA A 699 -22.11 25.13 -10.39
C ALA A 699 -21.56 26.20 -11.37
N GLU A 700 -20.31 26.62 -11.17
CA GLU A 700 -19.58 27.55 -12.05
C GLU A 700 -18.72 26.81 -13.07
#